data_0af8532f3dec59ecbfa5eab60398ff00
#
_entry.id   0af8532f3dec59ecbfa5eab60398ff00
#
_cell.length_a   1.000
_cell.length_b   1.000
_cell.length_c   1.000
_cell.angle_alpha   90.00
_cell.angle_beta   90.00
_cell.angle_gamma   90.00
#
_symmetry.space_group_name_H-M   'P 1'
#
loop_
_entity.id
_entity.type
_entity.pdbx_description
1 polymer ?
#
loop_
_entity_poly.entity_id
_entity_poly.type
_entity_poly.pdbx_seq_one_letter_code
_entity_poly.pdbx_strand_id
1 'polypeptide(L)'
;MKRELFIILQVSLVVLLSIKVGFAQQDKVIEAIKNGKPPEIDGVLSEKTWDKAVSAENFTQYRPYNGKEASFDSEVKIIYDDQAVYFGATFYDPHPDSIYTELGNRDFRGIKGHGVSGLNADMFSVLLSPFNDGVNMMEFTVSASGVQSDVKHIGRQTDYNWDAVWSSSVRVTDSGWVAEIKIPYSALRFPNNLKKNWGIHLFRHIRRYNEWDSWNYVDIDQQGIVNQAGELSNIHDINPPLRLSFTPYLSTYIENGTKNNKWSSNIRGGMDVKYGINESFTLDMTLIPDFGQVEEEDRVLDLSPFEVKYQEKRPFFTEGTELFDKGGIFYSQRIGDEPKDYNEVDEQLDSNERVVENPAETKMINATKISGRTDNGLGIGFLNAMTSPARATIEDTTVNQDGKRKEVTQPFTNYNMTVFDQSLKNNSYVSLVNTNVKHFGENYMANVTGTEFKLANEDNSYQIDGEAALSQKYKSDNAFGHKYSVNFRKTQGNFRFELGHDTKSDTYDPNDLGYLRKNNEFSESLELSYNIYDPFSVFLSIYNNIDFEYSSLYNPRKFQEFEVRWFTNANFKNQSELGVFINWQPESNDFFEPRVDGWDWKFKRPRHTFVRFWGGTDESKDFSIRGGLEYMSAARFNKERYGFDISPTFRFNDRFSLEYDMEYKKDFNDVGYVSDGEFNEGEIPPVFGKRDIKTFTNTLKSSYKFTNRMLVNFRLRHYWRTLDYKEVYELEQTGYLSDNLNYSDNEVDNANLNYNAFTLYFQYLWHFAPGSELSVVWKNNIYTSSEEIPAGYFNNLDQTLSSSQINSISVKFIYYLDYQQMKEGFGVYR
;
A
#
# COMPACT_ATOMS: atom_id res chain seq x y z
N MET A 1 -45.41 -5.99 20.81
CA MET A 1 -44.77 -7.27 21.24
C MET A 1 -45.14 -8.52 20.44
N LYS A 2 -46.41 -8.95 20.35
CA LYS A 2 -46.76 -10.19 19.57
C LYS A 2 -46.61 -9.99 18.04
N ARG A 3 -46.82 -8.83 17.49
CA ARG A 3 -46.69 -8.53 16.06
C ARG A 3 -45.25 -8.35 15.62
N GLU A 4 -44.40 -7.84 16.48
CA GLU A 4 -42.94 -7.66 16.25
C GLU A 4 -42.20 -9.00 16.37
N LEU A 5 -42.65 -9.89 17.28
CA LEU A 5 -42.10 -11.24 17.38
C LEU A 5 -42.43 -12.09 16.14
N PHE A 6 -43.60 -11.84 15.51
CA PHE A 6 -44.03 -12.56 14.31
C PHE A 6 -43.24 -12.13 13.06
N ILE A 7 -42.85 -10.86 12.97
CA ILE A 7 -41.98 -10.32 11.91
C ILE A 7 -40.56 -10.85 12.07
N ILE A 8 -40.02 -10.90 13.28
CA ILE A 8 -38.71 -11.49 13.58
C ILE A 8 -38.70 -12.98 13.26
N LEU A 9 -39.79 -13.73 13.54
CA LEU A 9 -39.90 -15.14 13.22
C LEU A 9 -40.03 -15.39 11.70
N GLN A 10 -40.70 -14.52 10.95
CA GLN A 10 -40.80 -14.61 9.50
C GLN A 10 -39.47 -14.28 8.80
N VAL A 11 -38.72 -13.27 9.29
CA VAL A 11 -37.37 -12.97 8.80
C VAL A 11 -36.41 -14.12 9.11
N SER A 12 -36.49 -14.72 10.30
CA SER A 12 -35.69 -15.89 10.66
C SER A 12 -36.04 -17.15 9.83
N LEU A 13 -37.30 -17.32 9.40
CA LEU A 13 -37.70 -18.44 8.57
C LEU A 13 -37.27 -18.29 7.10
N VAL A 14 -37.20 -17.08 6.58
CA VAL A 14 -36.69 -16.79 5.23
C VAL A 14 -35.20 -17.01 5.15
N VAL A 15 -34.45 -16.73 6.24
CA VAL A 15 -33.00 -16.98 6.35
C VAL A 15 -32.69 -18.50 6.42
N LEU A 16 -33.58 -19.33 6.93
CA LEU A 16 -33.41 -20.79 7.06
C LEU A 16 -33.72 -21.59 5.78
N LEU A 17 -34.30 -20.97 4.75
CA LEU A 17 -34.74 -21.67 3.53
C LEU A 17 -33.77 -21.49 2.32
N SER A 18 -32.65 -20.82 2.48
CA SER A 18 -31.61 -20.75 1.45
C SER A 18 -30.43 -21.71 1.71
N ILE A 19 -30.76 -23.00 1.93
CA ILE A 19 -29.74 -24.04 1.84
C ILE A 19 -29.48 -24.27 0.33
N LYS A 20 -28.51 -23.56 -0.24
CA LYS A 20 -27.92 -23.96 -1.52
C LYS A 20 -27.25 -25.32 -1.28
N VAL A 21 -27.75 -26.36 -1.92
CA VAL A 21 -27.00 -27.62 -2.04
C VAL A 21 -25.81 -27.33 -2.94
N GLY A 22 -24.67 -27.05 -2.35
CA GLY A 22 -23.41 -26.90 -3.06
C GLY A 22 -23.07 -28.29 -3.64
N PHE A 23 -23.12 -28.41 -4.94
CA PHE A 23 -22.38 -29.48 -5.61
C PHE A 23 -20.90 -29.17 -5.41
N ALA A 24 -20.19 -30.04 -4.71
CA ALA A 24 -18.73 -29.99 -4.65
C ALA A 24 -18.24 -30.18 -6.09
N GLN A 25 -17.88 -29.11 -6.76
CA GLN A 25 -17.22 -29.18 -8.06
C GLN A 25 -15.81 -29.67 -7.79
N GLN A 26 -15.41 -30.76 -8.41
CA GLN A 26 -14.06 -31.32 -8.28
C GLN A 26 -13.05 -30.32 -8.85
N ASP A 27 -11.98 -30.04 -8.12
CA ASP A 27 -10.91 -29.16 -8.57
C ASP A 27 -10.38 -29.65 -9.93
N LYS A 28 -10.24 -28.74 -10.91
CA LYS A 28 -9.70 -29.08 -12.21
C LYS A 28 -8.20 -29.36 -12.09
N VAL A 29 -7.74 -30.39 -12.78
CA VAL A 29 -6.32 -30.74 -12.87
C VAL A 29 -5.87 -30.62 -14.33
N ILE A 30 -4.76 -29.94 -14.55
CA ILE A 30 -4.09 -29.86 -15.86
C ILE A 30 -2.67 -30.40 -15.74
N GLU A 31 -2.22 -31.10 -16.76
CA GLU A 31 -0.90 -31.72 -16.83
C GLU A 31 0.06 -30.87 -17.68
N ALA A 32 1.19 -30.46 -17.08
CA ALA A 32 2.27 -29.82 -17.82
C ALA A 32 3.13 -30.87 -18.55
N ILE A 33 3.60 -30.54 -19.73
CA ILE A 33 4.44 -31.45 -20.53
C ILE A 33 5.90 -30.96 -20.56
N LYS A 34 6.84 -31.84 -20.16
CA LYS A 34 8.28 -31.52 -20.23
C LYS A 34 8.70 -31.44 -21.69
N ASN A 35 9.33 -30.34 -22.08
CA ASN A 35 9.86 -30.09 -23.39
C ASN A 35 11.40 -30.02 -23.39
N GLY A 36 12.04 -30.53 -24.44
CA GLY A 36 13.50 -30.53 -24.55
C GLY A 36 14.10 -29.27 -25.15
N LYS A 37 13.28 -28.36 -25.71
CA LYS A 37 13.71 -27.08 -26.28
C LYS A 37 12.69 -25.98 -25.90
N PRO A 38 13.16 -24.81 -25.42
CA PRO A 38 12.26 -23.69 -25.15
C PRO A 38 11.54 -23.24 -26.42
N PRO A 39 10.25 -22.84 -26.35
CA PRO A 39 9.58 -22.18 -27.44
C PRO A 39 10.18 -20.79 -27.68
N GLU A 40 10.03 -20.25 -28.87
CA GLU A 40 10.29 -18.84 -29.16
C GLU A 40 9.10 -18.00 -28.64
N ILE A 41 9.34 -16.97 -27.86
CA ILE A 41 8.28 -16.12 -27.28
C ILE A 41 8.03 -14.97 -28.25
N ASP A 42 7.27 -15.23 -29.32
CA ASP A 42 7.02 -14.29 -30.43
C ASP A 42 5.51 -13.91 -30.60
N GLY A 43 4.63 -14.54 -29.82
CA GLY A 43 3.17 -14.35 -29.89
C GLY A 43 2.48 -15.24 -30.92
N VAL A 44 3.14 -16.33 -31.36
CA VAL A 44 2.60 -17.28 -32.34
C VAL A 44 2.83 -18.72 -31.86
N LEU A 45 1.79 -19.47 -31.59
CA LEU A 45 1.86 -20.86 -31.14
C LEU A 45 2.14 -21.80 -32.33
N SER A 46 3.27 -21.61 -33.05
CA SER A 46 3.63 -22.35 -34.24
C SER A 46 4.51 -23.57 -33.99
N GLU A 47 5.12 -23.68 -32.82
CA GLU A 47 6.00 -24.78 -32.50
C GLU A 47 5.23 -26.06 -32.20
N LYS A 48 5.71 -27.18 -32.77
CA LYS A 48 5.12 -28.52 -32.56
C LYS A 48 5.04 -28.96 -31.07
N THR A 49 5.71 -28.27 -30.22
CA THR A 49 5.65 -28.50 -28.78
C THR A 49 4.30 -28.16 -28.18
N TRP A 50 3.66 -27.12 -28.67
CA TRP A 50 2.30 -26.74 -28.28
C TRP A 50 1.23 -27.76 -28.70
N ASP A 51 1.48 -28.52 -29.83
CA ASP A 51 0.56 -29.54 -30.29
C ASP A 51 0.42 -30.74 -29.36
N LYS A 52 1.42 -30.96 -28.49
CA LYS A 52 1.45 -32.08 -27.55
C LYS A 52 0.82 -31.73 -26.18
N ALA A 53 0.72 -30.47 -25.88
CA ALA A 53 0.23 -30.02 -24.60
C ALA A 53 -1.30 -30.16 -24.49
N VAL A 54 -1.77 -30.57 -23.32
CA VAL A 54 -3.20 -30.62 -23.03
C VAL A 54 -3.70 -29.19 -22.86
N SER A 55 -4.86 -28.88 -23.45
CA SER A 55 -5.48 -27.56 -23.34
C SER A 55 -6.34 -27.44 -22.10
N ALA A 56 -6.17 -26.36 -21.36
CA ALA A 56 -7.12 -25.87 -20.37
C ALA A 56 -8.23 -25.11 -21.10
N GLU A 57 -9.42 -25.66 -21.07
CA GLU A 57 -10.60 -25.15 -21.77
C GLU A 57 -11.80 -25.06 -20.80
N ASN A 58 -12.95 -24.62 -21.32
CA ASN A 58 -14.20 -24.53 -20.57
C ASN A 58 -14.10 -23.62 -19.36
N PHE A 59 -13.68 -22.37 -19.62
CA PHE A 59 -13.66 -21.31 -18.61
C PHE A 59 -15.09 -20.95 -18.18
N THR A 60 -15.22 -20.52 -16.93
CA THR A 60 -16.48 -20.04 -16.35
C THR A 60 -16.30 -18.66 -15.80
N GLN A 61 -17.35 -17.86 -15.83
CA GLN A 61 -17.31 -16.52 -15.26
C GLN A 61 -17.05 -16.57 -13.75
N TYR A 62 -16.02 -15.89 -13.30
CA TYR A 62 -15.83 -15.52 -11.91
C TYR A 62 -16.72 -14.30 -11.60
N ARG A 63 -16.79 -13.34 -12.55
CA ARG A 63 -17.62 -12.12 -12.50
C ARG A 63 -18.05 -11.73 -13.91
N PRO A 64 -19.20 -11.06 -14.10
CA PRO A 64 -20.20 -10.70 -13.08
C PRO A 64 -21.15 -11.83 -12.71
N TYR A 65 -21.26 -12.89 -13.51
CA TYR A 65 -22.21 -13.99 -13.30
C TYR A 65 -21.48 -15.25 -12.86
N ASN A 66 -21.17 -15.35 -11.55
CA ASN A 66 -20.38 -16.44 -11.00
C ASN A 66 -20.89 -17.83 -11.41
N GLY A 67 -20.00 -18.65 -11.99
CA GLY A 67 -20.28 -20.02 -12.44
C GLY A 67 -21.02 -20.16 -13.76
N LYS A 68 -21.37 -19.05 -14.47
CA LYS A 68 -21.86 -19.13 -15.84
C LYS A 68 -20.73 -19.46 -16.82
N GLU A 69 -21.07 -19.98 -18.00
CA GLU A 69 -20.12 -20.13 -19.11
C GLU A 69 -19.52 -18.78 -19.48
N ALA A 70 -18.25 -18.79 -19.86
CA ALA A 70 -17.56 -17.62 -20.37
C ALA A 70 -18.20 -17.14 -21.68
N SER A 71 -18.22 -15.82 -21.91
CA SER A 71 -18.80 -15.23 -23.14
C SER A 71 -18.06 -15.65 -24.40
N PHE A 72 -16.77 -16.00 -24.28
CA PHE A 72 -15.93 -16.43 -25.40
C PHE A 72 -14.98 -17.54 -24.95
N ASP A 73 -14.66 -18.45 -25.87
CA ASP A 73 -13.78 -19.57 -25.61
C ASP A 73 -12.34 -19.10 -25.34
N SER A 74 -11.66 -19.85 -24.51
CA SER A 74 -10.26 -19.68 -24.15
C SER A 74 -9.57 -21.03 -24.13
N GLU A 75 -8.36 -21.09 -24.67
CA GLU A 75 -7.51 -22.28 -24.70
C GLU A 75 -6.13 -21.93 -24.16
N VAL A 76 -5.65 -22.64 -23.12
CA VAL A 76 -4.32 -22.41 -22.54
C VAL A 76 -3.56 -23.72 -22.48
N LYS A 77 -2.35 -23.75 -23.02
CA LYS A 77 -1.42 -24.88 -23.03
C LYS A 77 -0.24 -24.61 -22.14
N ILE A 78 0.26 -25.64 -21.43
CA ILE A 78 1.33 -25.51 -20.46
C ILE A 78 2.43 -26.51 -20.77
N ILE A 79 3.65 -25.99 -20.96
CA ILE A 79 4.85 -26.81 -21.13
C ILE A 79 5.95 -26.31 -20.19
N TYR A 80 6.96 -27.11 -19.90
CA TYR A 80 8.08 -26.72 -19.06
C TYR A 80 9.37 -27.38 -19.51
N ASP A 81 10.49 -26.77 -19.11
CA ASP A 81 11.84 -27.34 -19.25
C ASP A 81 12.63 -27.13 -17.94
N ASP A 82 13.95 -27.26 -17.99
CA ASP A 82 14.80 -27.04 -16.81
C ASP A 82 15.02 -25.54 -16.48
N GLN A 83 14.54 -24.62 -17.33
CA GLN A 83 14.74 -23.17 -17.14
C GLN A 83 13.47 -22.43 -16.73
N ALA A 84 12.30 -22.84 -17.25
CA ALA A 84 11.05 -22.09 -17.11
C ALA A 84 9.80 -22.96 -17.25
N VAL A 85 8.68 -22.40 -16.83
CA VAL A 85 7.33 -22.82 -17.23
C VAL A 85 6.83 -21.87 -18.30
N TYR A 86 6.19 -22.41 -19.34
CA TYR A 86 5.71 -21.66 -20.50
C TYR A 86 4.20 -21.84 -20.64
N PHE A 87 3.51 -20.74 -20.98
CA PHE A 87 2.07 -20.72 -21.24
C PHE A 87 1.83 -20.19 -22.63
N GLY A 88 1.13 -20.98 -23.46
CA GLY A 88 0.63 -20.57 -24.76
C GLY A 88 -0.90 -20.47 -24.70
N ALA A 89 -1.44 -19.28 -24.90
CA ALA A 89 -2.87 -19.03 -24.71
C ALA A 89 -3.50 -18.42 -25.97
N THR A 90 -4.68 -18.94 -26.35
CA THR A 90 -5.53 -18.39 -27.43
C THR A 90 -6.86 -17.95 -26.84
N PHE A 91 -7.22 -16.72 -27.06
CA PHE A 91 -8.46 -16.10 -26.59
C PHE A 91 -9.31 -15.73 -27.80
N TYR A 92 -10.32 -16.54 -28.05
CA TYR A 92 -11.23 -16.31 -29.16
C TYR A 92 -12.12 -15.11 -28.89
N ASP A 93 -12.35 -14.33 -29.94
CA ASP A 93 -13.23 -13.18 -29.93
C ASP A 93 -13.78 -12.94 -31.35
N PRO A 94 -15.11 -13.01 -31.55
CA PRO A 94 -15.71 -12.78 -32.86
C PRO A 94 -15.63 -11.33 -33.32
N HIS A 95 -15.19 -10.40 -32.44
CA HIS A 95 -15.06 -8.98 -32.73
C HIS A 95 -13.66 -8.47 -32.33
N PRO A 96 -12.57 -8.88 -33.00
CA PRO A 96 -11.20 -8.52 -32.62
C PRO A 96 -10.94 -7.00 -32.57
N ASP A 97 -11.64 -6.24 -33.41
CA ASP A 97 -11.57 -4.77 -33.40
C ASP A 97 -12.14 -4.12 -32.12
N SER A 98 -12.81 -4.90 -31.29
CA SER A 98 -13.38 -4.47 -30.02
C SER A 98 -12.57 -4.90 -28.79
N ILE A 99 -11.41 -5.53 -29.01
CA ILE A 99 -10.44 -5.86 -27.96
C ILE A 99 -9.80 -4.56 -27.47
N TYR A 100 -9.83 -4.35 -26.16
CA TYR A 100 -9.21 -3.18 -25.55
C TYR A 100 -7.69 -3.38 -25.45
N THR A 101 -6.92 -2.39 -25.95
CA THR A 101 -5.45 -2.47 -26.12
C THR A 101 -4.74 -1.23 -25.54
N GLU A 102 -5.29 -0.59 -24.51
CA GLU A 102 -4.62 0.54 -23.87
C GLU A 102 -3.22 0.14 -23.39
N LEU A 103 -2.22 0.96 -23.69
CA LEU A 103 -0.87 0.85 -23.17
C LEU A 103 -0.81 1.44 -21.75
N GLY A 104 -0.05 0.83 -20.87
CA GLY A 104 0.11 1.23 -19.48
C GLY A 104 1.53 1.17 -18.98
N ASN A 105 1.72 1.58 -17.74
CA ASN A 105 2.94 1.31 -17.01
C ASN A 105 3.02 -0.19 -16.73
N ARG A 106 4.23 -0.76 -16.67
CA ARG A 106 4.45 -2.06 -16.05
C ARG A 106 3.91 -2.03 -14.61
N ASP A 107 3.48 -3.16 -14.10
CA ASP A 107 2.97 -3.35 -12.74
C ASP A 107 1.70 -2.51 -12.44
N PHE A 108 0.84 -2.41 -13.49
CA PHE A 108 -0.52 -1.98 -13.24
C PHE A 108 -1.19 -2.97 -12.25
N ARG A 109 -2.11 -2.47 -11.45
CA ARG A 109 -2.78 -3.31 -10.45
C ARG A 109 -3.58 -4.41 -11.13
N GLY A 110 -3.15 -5.69 -10.94
CA GLY A 110 -3.78 -6.89 -11.48
C GLY A 110 -5.18 -7.18 -10.92
N ILE A 111 -5.53 -8.44 -10.70
CA ILE A 111 -6.85 -8.86 -10.20
C ILE A 111 -7.11 -8.27 -8.81
N LYS A 112 -7.92 -7.22 -8.75
CA LYS A 112 -8.49 -6.77 -7.48
C LYS A 112 -9.79 -7.52 -7.20
N GLY A 113 -10.04 -7.86 -5.95
CA GLY A 113 -11.28 -8.53 -5.51
C GLY A 113 -12.59 -7.85 -5.92
N HIS A 114 -12.54 -6.65 -6.51
CA HIS A 114 -13.67 -5.88 -7.02
C HIS A 114 -13.56 -5.48 -8.50
N GLY A 115 -12.65 -6.11 -9.26
CA GLY A 115 -12.68 -6.05 -10.73
C GLY A 115 -12.15 -4.80 -11.40
N VAL A 116 -11.49 -3.87 -10.70
CA VAL A 116 -10.91 -2.69 -11.34
C VAL A 116 -9.42 -2.92 -11.56
N SER A 117 -9.03 -3.21 -12.79
CA SER A 117 -7.64 -3.10 -13.22
C SER A 117 -7.32 -1.63 -13.48
N GLY A 118 -6.13 -1.18 -13.11
CA GLY A 118 -5.67 0.16 -13.46
C GLY A 118 -5.41 0.40 -14.95
N LEU A 119 -5.66 -0.60 -15.81
CA LEU A 119 -5.43 -0.59 -17.26
C LEU A 119 -6.72 -0.91 -18.01
N ASN A 120 -7.06 -0.10 -19.03
CA ASN A 120 -8.24 -0.31 -19.87
C ASN A 120 -7.91 -1.23 -21.07
N ALA A 121 -7.58 -2.49 -20.77
CA ALA A 121 -7.21 -3.51 -21.75
C ALA A 121 -7.79 -4.88 -21.39
N ASP A 122 -7.94 -5.75 -22.40
CA ASP A 122 -8.17 -7.17 -22.21
C ASP A 122 -6.89 -7.81 -21.64
N MET A 123 -7.02 -8.81 -20.74
CA MET A 123 -5.87 -9.37 -20.02
C MET A 123 -5.96 -10.86 -19.85
N PHE A 124 -4.80 -11.47 -19.67
CA PHE A 124 -4.63 -12.85 -19.24
C PHE A 124 -3.70 -12.92 -18.04
N SER A 125 -4.14 -13.60 -16.99
CA SER A 125 -3.38 -13.81 -15.77
C SER A 125 -3.14 -15.29 -15.50
N VAL A 126 -1.90 -15.62 -15.20
CA VAL A 126 -1.47 -16.91 -14.67
C VAL A 126 -1.10 -16.72 -13.21
N LEU A 127 -1.75 -17.46 -12.32
CA LEU A 127 -1.42 -17.46 -10.91
C LEU A 127 -0.87 -18.84 -10.52
N LEU A 128 0.30 -18.85 -9.88
CA LEU A 128 1.01 -20.08 -9.49
C LEU A 128 1.27 -20.12 -7.99
N SER A 129 0.97 -21.26 -7.38
CA SER A 129 1.32 -21.61 -6.01
C SER A 129 2.12 -22.90 -5.98
N PRO A 130 3.47 -22.84 -6.12
CA PRO A 130 4.30 -24.06 -6.17
C PRO A 130 4.29 -24.87 -4.86
N PHE A 131 4.07 -24.23 -3.72
CA PHE A 131 3.92 -24.91 -2.43
C PHE A 131 2.51 -25.45 -2.21
N ASN A 132 1.53 -24.98 -2.95
CA ASN A 132 0.11 -25.30 -2.83
C ASN A 132 -0.36 -25.29 -1.36
N ASP A 133 -0.05 -24.20 -0.68
CA ASP A 133 -0.28 -24.00 0.76
C ASP A 133 -1.61 -23.30 1.07
N GLY A 134 -2.33 -22.85 0.02
CA GLY A 134 -3.59 -22.09 0.14
C GLY A 134 -3.42 -20.66 0.69
N VAL A 135 -2.18 -20.20 0.87
CA VAL A 135 -1.86 -18.87 1.43
C VAL A 135 -1.11 -17.99 0.45
N ASN A 136 -0.15 -18.57 -0.30
CA ASN A 136 0.74 -17.83 -1.17
C ASN A 136 0.54 -18.18 -2.64
N MET A 137 0.48 -17.16 -3.49
CA MET A 137 0.34 -17.32 -4.95
C MET A 137 0.99 -16.15 -5.67
N MET A 138 1.68 -16.41 -6.77
CA MET A 138 2.31 -15.40 -7.64
C MET A 138 1.47 -15.24 -8.90
N GLU A 139 1.08 -14.01 -9.22
CA GLU A 139 0.31 -13.65 -10.40
C GLU A 139 1.23 -13.02 -11.45
N PHE A 140 1.09 -13.45 -12.69
CA PHE A 140 1.75 -12.92 -13.89
C PHE A 140 0.67 -12.58 -14.90
N THR A 141 0.49 -11.29 -15.16
CA THR A 141 -0.57 -10.79 -16.03
C THR A 141 0.01 -10.09 -17.25
N VAL A 142 -0.52 -10.40 -18.44
CA VAL A 142 -0.21 -9.71 -19.67
C VAL A 142 -1.49 -9.17 -20.29
N SER A 143 -1.47 -7.91 -20.76
CA SER A 143 -2.58 -7.33 -21.52
C SER A 143 -2.48 -7.67 -23.01
N ALA A 144 -3.59 -7.53 -23.75
CA ALA A 144 -3.61 -7.69 -25.22
C ALA A 144 -2.71 -6.67 -25.95
N SER A 145 -2.25 -5.62 -25.29
CA SER A 145 -1.22 -4.67 -25.77
C SER A 145 0.21 -5.04 -25.36
N GLY A 146 0.41 -6.15 -24.63
CA GLY A 146 1.72 -6.63 -24.18
C GLY A 146 2.28 -5.92 -22.94
N VAL A 147 1.47 -5.21 -22.19
CA VAL A 147 1.87 -4.64 -20.91
C VAL A 147 1.87 -5.74 -19.86
N GLN A 148 2.96 -5.84 -19.10
CA GLN A 148 3.15 -6.84 -18.05
C GLN A 148 2.81 -6.29 -16.68
N SER A 149 2.33 -7.14 -15.79
CA SER A 149 2.19 -6.89 -14.36
C SER A 149 2.43 -8.16 -13.58
N ASP A 150 3.12 -8.05 -12.46
CA ASP A 150 3.30 -9.16 -11.52
C ASP A 150 2.85 -8.74 -10.13
N VAL A 151 2.26 -9.68 -9.41
CA VAL A 151 1.64 -9.46 -8.12
C VAL A 151 1.84 -10.70 -7.25
N LYS A 152 2.00 -10.51 -5.95
CA LYS A 152 2.04 -11.62 -5.01
C LYS A 152 0.84 -11.56 -4.05
N HIS A 153 0.08 -12.65 -4.02
CA HIS A 153 -1.04 -12.81 -3.09
C HIS A 153 -0.58 -13.57 -1.85
N ILE A 154 -0.90 -13.01 -0.66
CA ILE A 154 -0.47 -13.53 0.64
C ILE A 154 -1.69 -13.54 1.56
N GLY A 155 -2.38 -14.68 1.62
CA GLY A 155 -3.62 -14.77 2.37
C GLY A 155 -4.67 -13.76 1.88
N ARG A 156 -4.88 -12.68 2.65
CA ARG A 156 -5.81 -11.57 2.30
C ARG A 156 -5.11 -10.35 1.72
N GLN A 157 -3.81 -10.28 1.84
CA GLN A 157 -3.00 -9.16 1.37
C GLN A 157 -2.54 -9.42 -0.05
N THR A 158 -2.30 -8.35 -0.77
CA THR A 158 -1.78 -8.38 -2.13
C THR A 158 -0.61 -7.41 -2.20
N ASP A 159 0.57 -7.96 -2.48
CA ASP A 159 1.78 -7.19 -2.71
C ASP A 159 1.88 -6.83 -4.19
N TYR A 160 1.54 -5.57 -4.50
CA TYR A 160 1.61 -5.00 -5.86
C TYR A 160 3.01 -4.46 -6.21
N ASN A 161 3.93 -4.49 -5.27
CA ASN A 161 5.29 -3.98 -5.47
C ASN A 161 6.29 -5.13 -5.72
N TRP A 162 5.82 -6.39 -5.64
CA TRP A 162 6.65 -7.52 -5.99
C TRP A 162 6.92 -7.50 -7.50
N ASP A 163 8.21 -7.50 -7.88
CA ASP A 163 8.68 -7.42 -9.26
C ASP A 163 9.48 -8.68 -9.62
N ALA A 164 9.12 -9.29 -10.74
CA ALA A 164 9.75 -10.47 -11.29
C ALA A 164 10.27 -10.21 -12.69
N VAL A 165 11.38 -10.83 -13.05
CA VAL A 165 11.91 -10.77 -14.42
C VAL A 165 11.37 -11.97 -15.20
N TRP A 166 10.45 -11.71 -16.14
CA TRP A 166 9.83 -12.69 -17.01
C TRP A 166 9.57 -12.13 -18.41
N SER A 167 9.18 -12.97 -19.37
CA SER A 167 9.00 -12.56 -20.76
C SER A 167 7.63 -12.94 -21.26
N SER A 168 7.05 -12.10 -22.11
CA SER A 168 5.80 -12.40 -22.83
C SER A 168 5.80 -11.75 -24.21
N SER A 169 5.00 -12.32 -25.11
CA SER A 169 4.65 -11.74 -26.39
C SER A 169 3.17 -11.95 -26.66
N VAL A 170 2.54 -10.96 -27.26
CA VAL A 170 1.11 -11.01 -27.59
C VAL A 170 0.87 -10.58 -29.03
N ARG A 171 -0.18 -11.11 -29.64
CA ARG A 171 -0.63 -10.75 -30.98
C ARG A 171 -2.16 -10.77 -31.07
N VAL A 172 -2.75 -9.67 -31.51
CA VAL A 172 -4.15 -9.63 -31.92
C VAL A 172 -4.24 -10.23 -33.30
N THR A 173 -5.23 -11.12 -33.51
CA THR A 173 -5.47 -11.91 -34.75
C THR A 173 -6.89 -11.66 -35.26
N ASP A 174 -7.24 -12.17 -36.42
CA ASP A 174 -8.59 -12.07 -36.99
C ASP A 174 -9.65 -12.85 -36.19
N SER A 175 -9.24 -13.72 -35.25
CA SER A 175 -10.13 -14.56 -34.43
C SER A 175 -10.08 -14.27 -32.93
N GLY A 176 -9.34 -13.21 -32.51
CA GLY A 176 -9.12 -12.87 -31.12
C GLY A 176 -7.69 -12.43 -30.85
N TRP A 177 -7.05 -12.95 -29.79
CA TRP A 177 -5.65 -12.65 -29.50
C TRP A 177 -4.92 -13.86 -28.89
N VAL A 178 -3.62 -13.86 -29.03
CA VAL A 178 -2.72 -14.91 -28.56
C VAL A 178 -1.73 -14.30 -27.58
N ALA A 179 -1.39 -15.06 -26.53
CA ALA A 179 -0.34 -14.71 -25.60
C ALA A 179 0.61 -15.87 -25.38
N GLU A 180 1.91 -15.60 -25.43
CA GLU A 180 2.96 -16.50 -24.95
C GLU A 180 3.64 -15.90 -23.73
N ILE A 181 3.81 -16.70 -22.69
CA ILE A 181 4.42 -16.28 -21.41
C ILE A 181 5.51 -17.29 -21.05
N LYS A 182 6.71 -16.79 -20.73
CA LYS A 182 7.81 -17.54 -20.14
C LYS A 182 8.06 -17.06 -18.71
N ILE A 183 7.84 -17.93 -17.73
CA ILE A 183 8.13 -17.67 -16.31
C ILE A 183 9.35 -18.48 -15.92
N PRO A 184 10.53 -17.85 -15.78
CA PRO A 184 11.75 -18.55 -15.41
C PRO A 184 11.70 -18.99 -13.95
N TYR A 185 12.35 -20.10 -13.62
CA TYR A 185 12.41 -20.58 -12.23
C TYR A 185 13.13 -19.61 -11.29
N SER A 186 13.90 -18.68 -11.81
CA SER A 186 14.48 -17.59 -11.02
C SER A 186 13.42 -16.66 -10.41
N ALA A 187 12.26 -16.53 -11.06
CA ALA A 187 11.11 -15.74 -10.59
C ALA A 187 10.24 -16.51 -9.58
N LEU A 188 10.41 -17.82 -9.47
CA LEU A 188 9.59 -18.70 -8.64
C LEU A 188 10.39 -19.23 -7.43
N ARG A 189 9.65 -19.51 -6.36
CA ARG A 189 10.15 -20.31 -5.22
C ARG A 189 9.30 -21.56 -5.13
N PHE A 190 9.93 -22.73 -5.08
CA PHE A 190 9.23 -24.00 -5.04
C PHE A 190 9.96 -25.00 -4.12
N PRO A 191 9.26 -26.06 -3.64
CA PRO A 191 9.86 -27.05 -2.76
C PRO A 191 10.88 -27.91 -3.51
N ASN A 192 11.95 -28.32 -2.84
CA ASN A 192 12.95 -29.22 -3.42
C ASN A 192 12.37 -30.60 -3.79
N ASN A 193 11.29 -30.98 -3.12
CA ASN A 193 10.60 -32.24 -3.37
C ASN A 193 9.27 -31.99 -4.09
N LEU A 194 9.27 -32.09 -5.41
CA LEU A 194 8.12 -31.86 -6.28
C LEU A 194 7.10 -33.01 -6.25
N LYS A 195 6.77 -33.55 -5.07
CA LYS A 195 5.76 -34.61 -4.93
C LYS A 195 4.32 -34.08 -4.93
N LYS A 196 4.15 -32.79 -4.73
CA LYS A 196 2.81 -32.14 -4.74
C LYS A 196 2.59 -31.43 -6.07
N ASN A 197 1.35 -31.47 -6.55
CA ASN A 197 0.91 -30.62 -7.64
C ASN A 197 0.97 -29.16 -7.22
N TRP A 198 1.29 -28.26 -8.14
CA TRP A 198 1.23 -26.82 -7.89
C TRP A 198 -0.22 -26.35 -7.94
N GLY A 199 -0.56 -25.36 -7.14
CA GLY A 199 -1.83 -24.64 -7.30
C GLY A 199 -1.77 -23.71 -8.51
N ILE A 200 -2.86 -23.62 -9.28
CA ILE A 200 -2.93 -22.79 -10.48
C ILE A 200 -4.31 -22.14 -10.63
N HIS A 201 -4.29 -20.85 -11.02
CA HIS A 201 -5.43 -20.19 -11.65
C HIS A 201 -5.03 -19.66 -13.02
N LEU A 202 -5.97 -19.72 -13.95
CA LEU A 202 -5.90 -19.05 -15.24
C LEU A 202 -7.12 -18.15 -15.36
N PHE A 203 -6.88 -16.83 -15.46
CA PHE A 203 -7.96 -15.85 -15.59
C PHE A 203 -7.85 -15.11 -16.91
N ARG A 204 -9.00 -14.91 -17.57
CA ARG A 204 -9.17 -13.98 -18.68
C ARG A 204 -10.03 -12.81 -18.25
N HIS A 205 -9.66 -11.58 -18.61
CA HIS A 205 -10.49 -10.39 -18.47
C HIS A 205 -10.93 -9.87 -19.83
N ILE A 206 -12.23 -9.82 -20.05
CA ILE A 206 -12.85 -9.21 -21.23
C ILE A 206 -13.31 -7.81 -20.82
N ARG A 207 -12.50 -6.79 -21.10
CA ARG A 207 -12.67 -5.45 -20.55
C ARG A 207 -14.00 -4.79 -20.91
N ARG A 208 -14.48 -4.96 -22.15
CA ARG A 208 -15.72 -4.35 -22.63
C ARG A 208 -16.96 -4.81 -21.87
N TYR A 209 -16.92 -6.00 -21.28
CA TYR A 209 -18.00 -6.58 -20.47
C TYR A 209 -17.70 -6.51 -18.98
N ASN A 210 -16.49 -6.12 -18.61
CA ASN A 210 -15.94 -6.25 -17.27
C ASN A 210 -16.12 -7.67 -16.72
N GLU A 211 -15.92 -8.64 -17.60
CA GLU A 211 -16.07 -10.08 -17.37
C GLU A 211 -14.72 -10.68 -17.02
N TRP A 212 -14.68 -11.39 -15.92
CA TRP A 212 -13.55 -12.19 -15.50
C TRP A 212 -13.92 -13.65 -15.57
N ASP A 213 -13.21 -14.41 -16.41
CA ASP A 213 -13.37 -15.83 -16.57
C ASP A 213 -12.23 -16.56 -15.87
N SER A 214 -12.55 -17.67 -15.20
CA SER A 214 -11.59 -18.55 -14.54
C SER A 214 -11.66 -19.95 -15.13
N TRP A 215 -10.51 -20.58 -15.34
CA TRP A 215 -10.46 -21.97 -15.81
C TRP A 215 -11.03 -22.96 -14.81
N ASN A 216 -10.61 -22.88 -13.53
CA ASN A 216 -11.26 -23.59 -12.44
C ASN A 216 -12.34 -22.70 -11.81
N TYR A 217 -13.37 -23.32 -11.29
CA TYR A 217 -14.44 -22.58 -10.60
C TYR A 217 -13.89 -21.89 -9.35
N VAL A 218 -14.20 -20.62 -9.19
CA VAL A 218 -13.92 -19.82 -7.99
C VAL A 218 -15.24 -19.33 -7.43
N ASP A 219 -15.59 -19.78 -6.24
CA ASP A 219 -16.80 -19.36 -5.53
C ASP A 219 -16.63 -17.96 -4.95
N ILE A 220 -17.42 -17.01 -5.42
CA ILE A 220 -17.40 -15.61 -4.95
C ILE A 220 -17.95 -15.46 -3.53
N ASP A 221 -18.78 -16.40 -3.07
CA ASP A 221 -19.32 -16.42 -1.72
C ASP A 221 -18.27 -16.87 -0.69
N GLN A 222 -17.15 -17.46 -1.14
CA GLN A 222 -16.02 -17.83 -0.31
C GLN A 222 -14.95 -16.75 -0.34
N GLN A 223 -14.39 -16.40 0.80
CA GLN A 223 -13.37 -15.38 0.88
C GLN A 223 -11.98 -15.90 0.45
N GLY A 224 -11.33 -15.16 -0.47
CA GLY A 224 -10.00 -15.46 -1.01
C GLY A 224 -10.06 -16.36 -2.25
N ILE A 225 -9.10 -16.17 -3.15
CA ILE A 225 -8.95 -16.96 -4.38
C ILE A 225 -7.85 -18.02 -4.24
N VAL A 226 -6.83 -17.74 -3.42
CA VAL A 226 -5.62 -18.59 -3.29
C VAL A 226 -5.96 -20.00 -2.80
N ASN A 227 -6.92 -20.12 -1.91
CA ASN A 227 -7.38 -21.38 -1.33
C ASN A 227 -8.38 -22.15 -2.23
N GLN A 228 -8.67 -21.64 -3.44
CA GLN A 228 -9.61 -22.23 -4.41
C GLN A 228 -8.91 -22.59 -5.72
N ALA A 229 -7.58 -22.76 -5.70
CA ALA A 229 -6.79 -23.06 -6.88
C ALA A 229 -7.09 -24.45 -7.46
N GLY A 230 -7.09 -24.56 -8.78
CA GLY A 230 -6.97 -25.83 -9.47
C GLY A 230 -5.54 -26.38 -9.34
N GLU A 231 -5.28 -27.57 -9.90
CA GLU A 231 -3.98 -28.23 -9.78
C GLU A 231 -3.23 -28.29 -11.12
N LEU A 232 -1.95 -27.95 -11.10
CA LEU A 232 -0.99 -28.15 -12.15
C LEU A 232 -0.11 -29.35 -11.78
N SER A 233 -0.27 -30.44 -12.50
CA SER A 233 0.41 -31.72 -12.26
C SER A 233 1.59 -31.95 -13.21
N ASN A 234 2.38 -32.99 -12.94
CA ASN A 234 3.47 -33.51 -13.79
C ASN A 234 4.68 -32.55 -13.93
N ILE A 235 4.85 -31.58 -13.02
CA ILE A 235 6.10 -30.82 -12.94
C ILE A 235 7.07 -31.59 -12.03
N HIS A 236 8.09 -32.19 -12.62
CA HIS A 236 9.08 -33.00 -11.90
C HIS A 236 10.43 -33.00 -12.64
N ASP A 237 11.47 -33.51 -11.98
CA ASP A 237 12.83 -33.65 -12.55
C ASP A 237 13.34 -32.32 -13.17
N ILE A 238 13.15 -31.22 -12.43
CA ILE A 238 13.68 -29.91 -12.80
C ILE A 238 15.08 -29.79 -12.23
N ASN A 239 16.05 -29.40 -13.06
CA ASN A 239 17.39 -28.99 -12.64
C ASN A 239 17.58 -27.50 -12.89
N PRO A 240 17.03 -26.63 -12.02
CA PRO A 240 17.08 -25.21 -12.28
C PRO A 240 18.52 -24.71 -12.22
N PRO A 241 18.88 -23.77 -13.09
CA PRO A 241 20.19 -23.17 -13.07
C PRO A 241 20.43 -22.36 -11.81
N LEU A 242 21.71 -22.05 -11.52
CA LEU A 242 22.06 -21.16 -10.42
C LEU A 242 21.33 -19.82 -10.53
N ARG A 243 20.53 -19.49 -9.54
CA ARG A 243 19.81 -18.23 -9.45
C ARG A 243 20.72 -17.17 -8.84
N LEU A 244 21.46 -16.45 -9.67
CA LEU A 244 22.31 -15.35 -9.25
C LEU A 244 22.16 -14.21 -10.24
N SER A 245 21.72 -13.06 -9.76
CA SER A 245 21.65 -11.85 -10.55
C SER A 245 22.27 -10.67 -9.82
N PHE A 246 22.77 -9.75 -10.62
CA PHE A 246 23.34 -8.47 -10.20
C PHE A 246 22.60 -7.36 -10.92
N THR A 247 22.24 -6.33 -10.19
CA THR A 247 21.58 -5.15 -10.76
C THR A 247 22.36 -3.89 -10.38
N PRO A 248 23.55 -3.69 -11.02
CA PRO A 248 24.30 -2.46 -10.83
C PRO A 248 23.53 -1.26 -11.35
N TYR A 249 23.68 -0.12 -10.66
CA TYR A 249 23.11 1.14 -11.10
C TYR A 249 24.12 2.28 -10.99
N LEU A 250 23.89 3.28 -11.84
CA LEU A 250 24.57 4.56 -11.80
C LEU A 250 23.53 5.67 -11.89
N SER A 251 23.59 6.64 -10.98
CA SER A 251 22.70 7.80 -10.99
C SER A 251 23.49 9.11 -10.90
N THR A 252 22.97 10.13 -11.56
CA THR A 252 23.50 11.49 -11.53
C THR A 252 22.37 12.43 -11.14
N TYR A 253 22.64 13.31 -10.18
CA TYR A 253 21.71 14.33 -9.69
C TYR A 253 22.29 15.72 -9.96
N ILE A 254 21.45 16.62 -10.41
CA ILE A 254 21.73 18.05 -10.54
C ILE A 254 20.63 18.76 -9.78
N GLU A 255 20.98 19.39 -8.65
CA GLU A 255 20.03 19.94 -7.70
C GLU A 255 20.31 21.39 -7.39
N ASN A 256 19.23 22.18 -7.28
CA ASN A 256 19.28 23.55 -6.79
C ASN A 256 18.50 23.64 -5.48
N GLY A 257 19.19 23.89 -4.37
CA GLY A 257 18.59 24.02 -3.05
C GLY A 257 18.34 25.48 -2.66
N THR A 258 17.42 25.68 -1.73
CA THR A 258 16.85 26.97 -1.32
C THR A 258 17.85 27.96 -0.70
N LYS A 259 18.91 27.50 -0.01
CA LYS A 259 19.76 28.38 0.83
C LYS A 259 20.75 29.27 0.04
N ASN A 260 21.16 28.91 -1.18
CA ASN A 260 22.18 29.67 -1.92
C ASN A 260 21.89 29.80 -3.43
N ASN A 261 20.79 29.33 -3.94
CA ASN A 261 20.42 29.30 -5.37
C ASN A 261 21.57 28.77 -6.28
N LYS A 262 22.44 27.89 -5.75
CA LYS A 262 23.53 27.26 -6.47
C LYS A 262 23.20 25.85 -6.86
N TRP A 263 23.47 25.52 -8.10
CA TRP A 263 23.36 24.15 -8.60
C TRP A 263 24.51 23.29 -8.06
N SER A 264 24.19 22.16 -7.51
CA SER A 264 25.14 21.12 -7.11
C SER A 264 24.94 19.87 -7.97
N SER A 265 26.00 19.10 -8.14
CA SER A 265 25.90 17.81 -8.83
C SER A 265 26.46 16.69 -7.96
N ASN A 266 25.83 15.54 -8.01
CA ASN A 266 26.22 14.35 -7.26
C ASN A 266 26.09 13.12 -8.16
N ILE A 267 27.07 12.22 -8.08
CA ILE A 267 27.04 10.92 -8.77
C ILE A 267 27.01 9.84 -7.69
N ARG A 268 26.11 8.91 -7.83
CA ARG A 268 25.93 7.77 -6.94
C ARG A 268 25.97 6.48 -7.75
N GLY A 269 26.48 5.43 -7.16
CA GLY A 269 26.48 4.11 -7.76
C GLY A 269 26.36 3.05 -6.68
N GLY A 270 25.65 2.00 -6.99
CA GLY A 270 25.43 0.89 -6.09
C GLY A 270 25.04 -0.36 -6.87
N MET A 271 24.61 -1.39 -6.17
CA MET A 271 24.29 -2.65 -6.79
C MET A 271 23.34 -3.45 -5.90
N ASP A 272 22.30 -4.04 -6.50
CA ASP A 272 21.50 -5.06 -5.87
C ASP A 272 22.01 -6.44 -6.29
N VAL A 273 21.98 -7.38 -5.35
CA VAL A 273 22.39 -8.78 -5.55
C VAL A 273 21.27 -9.68 -5.09
N LYS A 274 20.79 -10.53 -5.99
CA LYS A 274 19.81 -11.57 -5.66
C LYS A 274 20.44 -12.94 -5.88
N TYR A 275 20.50 -13.76 -4.83
CA TYR A 275 21.11 -15.07 -4.86
C TYR A 275 20.15 -16.13 -4.30
N GLY A 276 19.76 -17.11 -5.12
CA GLY A 276 19.04 -18.28 -4.68
C GLY A 276 19.99 -19.22 -3.93
N ILE A 277 19.88 -19.24 -2.60
CA ILE A 277 20.66 -20.16 -1.74
C ILE A 277 20.33 -21.61 -2.09
N ASN A 278 19.06 -21.86 -2.34
CA ASN A 278 18.48 -23.09 -2.91
C ASN A 278 17.14 -22.73 -3.54
N GLU A 279 16.35 -23.70 -4.01
CA GLU A 279 15.08 -23.47 -4.72
C GLU A 279 14.03 -22.74 -3.87
N SER A 280 14.12 -22.89 -2.55
CA SER A 280 13.18 -22.36 -1.57
C SER A 280 13.63 -21.05 -0.90
N PHE A 281 14.93 -20.79 -0.81
CA PHE A 281 15.50 -19.66 -0.09
C PHE A 281 16.26 -18.71 -1.02
N THR A 282 16.07 -17.42 -0.80
CA THR A 282 16.74 -16.35 -1.53
C THR A 282 17.39 -15.37 -0.57
N LEU A 283 18.58 -14.91 -0.92
CA LEU A 283 19.25 -13.77 -0.34
C LEU A 283 19.08 -12.60 -1.30
N ASP A 284 18.53 -11.49 -0.81
CA ASP A 284 18.44 -10.21 -1.49
C ASP A 284 19.28 -9.20 -0.73
N MET A 285 20.20 -8.52 -1.39
CA MET A 285 21.09 -7.55 -0.77
C MET A 285 21.18 -6.29 -1.63
N THR A 286 21.09 -5.12 -1.00
CA THR A 286 21.37 -3.83 -1.63
C THR A 286 22.62 -3.21 -1.00
N LEU A 287 23.52 -2.75 -1.86
CA LEU A 287 24.77 -2.09 -1.49
C LEU A 287 24.71 -0.64 -1.92
N ILE A 288 24.85 0.29 -0.95
CA ILE A 288 24.81 1.74 -1.16
C ILE A 288 23.54 2.12 -1.92
N PRO A 289 22.33 1.85 -1.38
CA PRO A 289 21.07 2.09 -2.08
C PRO A 289 20.88 3.57 -2.41
N ASP A 290 20.27 3.85 -3.56
CA ASP A 290 19.90 5.20 -4.00
C ASP A 290 18.41 5.28 -4.30
N PHE A 291 17.70 6.04 -3.47
CA PHE A 291 16.25 6.25 -3.56
C PHE A 291 15.88 7.66 -4.05
N GLY A 292 16.84 8.47 -4.52
CA GLY A 292 16.60 9.86 -4.88
C GLY A 292 15.64 10.08 -6.05
N GLN A 293 15.38 9.06 -6.90
CA GLN A 293 14.37 9.13 -7.96
C GLN A 293 12.97 8.70 -7.53
N VAL A 294 12.80 8.12 -6.35
CA VAL A 294 11.49 7.75 -5.83
C VAL A 294 10.61 9.01 -5.73
N GLU A 295 9.34 8.89 -6.13
CA GLU A 295 8.38 9.98 -6.00
C GLU A 295 8.26 10.41 -4.54
N GLU A 296 8.32 11.71 -4.27
CA GLU A 296 8.22 12.23 -2.91
C GLU A 296 6.84 11.98 -2.31
N GLU A 297 6.80 11.96 -0.96
CA GLU A 297 5.56 11.83 -0.23
C GLU A 297 4.67 13.06 -0.42
N ASP A 298 3.36 12.84 -0.47
CA ASP A 298 2.37 13.89 -0.55
C ASP A 298 2.26 14.63 0.79
N ARG A 299 3.15 15.60 0.99
CA ARG A 299 3.16 16.39 2.22
C ARG A 299 1.82 17.08 2.45
N VAL A 300 1.32 16.99 3.67
CA VAL A 300 0.10 17.61 4.15
C VAL A 300 0.37 18.29 5.50
N LEU A 301 -0.41 19.31 5.81
CA LEU A 301 -0.43 19.87 7.16
C LEU A 301 -1.30 18.98 8.03
N ASP A 302 -0.70 18.21 8.93
CA ASP A 302 -1.43 17.41 9.92
C ASP A 302 -1.59 18.22 11.22
N LEU A 303 -2.81 18.29 11.71
CA LEU A 303 -3.17 18.98 12.94
C LEU A 303 -3.39 18.01 14.11
N SER A 304 -3.32 16.71 13.85
CA SER A 304 -3.46 15.70 14.89
C SER A 304 -2.19 15.62 15.76
N PRO A 305 -2.28 15.10 16.99
CA PRO A 305 -1.10 14.86 17.83
C PRO A 305 -0.28 13.63 17.37
N PHE A 306 -0.59 13.05 16.22
CA PHE A 306 -0.03 11.79 15.76
C PHE A 306 0.87 11.97 14.56
N GLU A 307 1.87 11.12 14.46
CA GLU A 307 2.75 11.03 13.28
C GLU A 307 1.99 10.59 12.02
N VAL A 308 2.28 11.22 10.90
CA VAL A 308 1.73 10.80 9.59
C VAL A 308 2.45 9.53 9.12
N LYS A 309 1.69 8.51 8.77
CA LYS A 309 2.23 7.27 8.19
C LYS A 309 2.30 7.37 6.67
N TYR A 310 3.49 7.29 6.12
CA TYR A 310 3.72 7.24 4.67
C TYR A 310 3.83 5.81 4.15
N GLN A 311 3.51 5.60 2.88
CA GLN A 311 3.67 4.30 2.23
C GLN A 311 5.13 4.10 1.83
N GLU A 312 5.64 2.87 1.97
CA GLU A 312 6.97 2.53 1.47
C GLU A 312 6.98 2.51 -0.06
N LYS A 313 7.92 3.22 -0.67
CA LYS A 313 8.10 3.33 -2.12
C LYS A 313 9.48 2.84 -2.59
N ARG A 314 10.39 2.51 -1.66
CA ARG A 314 11.74 2.05 -1.96
C ARG A 314 11.72 0.57 -2.35
N PRO A 315 12.16 0.19 -3.58
CA PRO A 315 11.98 -1.17 -4.12
C PRO A 315 12.50 -2.28 -3.19
N PHE A 316 13.67 -2.10 -2.58
CA PHE A 316 14.22 -3.12 -1.68
C PHE A 316 13.28 -3.47 -0.51
N PHE A 317 12.54 -2.51 0.03
CA PHE A 317 11.63 -2.72 1.16
C PHE A 317 10.21 -3.08 0.75
N THR A 318 9.88 -3.03 -0.53
CA THR A 318 8.57 -3.41 -1.05
C THR A 318 8.55 -4.82 -1.64
N GLU A 319 9.69 -5.34 -2.12
CA GLU A 319 9.80 -6.69 -2.67
C GLU A 319 9.96 -7.77 -1.57
N GLY A 320 9.27 -8.90 -1.72
CA GLY A 320 9.47 -10.09 -0.88
C GLY A 320 9.20 -9.86 0.60
N THR A 321 8.21 -9.03 0.92
CA THR A 321 7.87 -8.59 2.28
C THR A 321 6.99 -9.57 3.05
N GLU A 322 6.48 -10.63 2.41
CA GLU A 322 5.48 -11.55 2.96
C GLU A 322 5.74 -12.07 4.37
N LEU A 323 7.02 -12.31 4.70
CA LEU A 323 7.42 -12.73 6.03
C LEU A 323 7.64 -11.53 6.96
N PHE A 324 8.01 -10.37 6.40
CA PHE A 324 8.37 -9.19 7.19
C PHE A 324 7.15 -8.32 7.57
N ASP A 325 6.01 -8.48 6.91
CA ASP A 325 4.75 -7.80 7.27
C ASP A 325 4.01 -8.47 8.44
N LYS A 326 4.55 -9.59 8.97
CA LYS A 326 3.96 -10.33 10.08
C LYS A 326 4.04 -9.56 11.41
N GLY A 327 2.98 -9.70 12.23
CA GLY A 327 2.91 -9.13 13.57
C GLY A 327 2.74 -7.61 13.65
N GLY A 328 2.70 -6.89 12.50
CA GLY A 328 2.47 -5.45 12.44
C GLY A 328 3.49 -4.61 13.25
N ILE A 329 4.74 -5.11 13.39
CA ILE A 329 5.80 -4.47 14.18
C ILE A 329 6.99 -3.99 13.34
N PHE A 330 6.82 -3.95 12.02
CA PHE A 330 7.82 -3.48 11.07
C PHE A 330 7.27 -2.34 10.22
N TYR A 331 8.03 -1.25 10.15
CA TYR A 331 7.79 -0.09 9.31
C TYR A 331 9.12 0.38 8.73
N SER A 332 9.39 0.02 7.50
CA SER A 332 10.69 0.19 6.84
C SER A 332 11.12 1.64 6.69
N GLN A 333 10.20 2.60 6.68
CA GLN A 333 10.50 4.04 6.64
C GLN A 333 11.39 4.50 7.80
N ARG A 334 11.39 3.79 8.95
CA ARG A 334 12.30 4.07 10.07
C ARG A 334 13.78 3.89 9.71
N ILE A 335 14.06 3.09 8.68
CA ILE A 335 15.45 2.85 8.22
C ILE A 335 15.82 3.94 7.23
N GLY A 336 16.70 4.84 7.64
CA GLY A 336 17.11 5.98 6.81
C GLY A 336 16.32 7.26 7.07
N ASP A 337 15.42 7.27 8.06
CA ASP A 337 14.59 8.40 8.47
C ASP A 337 15.41 9.59 9.01
N GLU A 338 14.71 10.66 9.38
CA GLU A 338 15.29 11.84 10.03
C GLU A 338 16.10 11.43 11.27
N PRO A 339 17.31 11.98 11.47
CA PRO A 339 18.11 11.72 12.66
C PRO A 339 17.36 12.08 13.92
N LYS A 340 17.47 11.25 14.97
CA LYS A 340 16.72 11.40 16.25
C LYS A 340 16.92 12.78 16.90
N ASP A 341 18.13 13.33 16.82
CA ASP A 341 18.51 14.61 17.44
C ASP A 341 18.56 15.76 16.40
N TYR A 342 17.83 15.62 15.26
CA TYR A 342 17.83 16.58 14.16
C TYR A 342 17.36 17.97 14.61
N ASN A 343 16.27 18.03 15.36
CA ASN A 343 15.67 19.27 15.83
C ASN A 343 16.34 19.81 17.11
N GLU A 344 17.11 19.00 17.83
CA GLU A 344 17.79 19.40 19.06
C GLU A 344 19.14 20.14 18.79
N VAL A 345 19.60 20.18 17.54
CA VAL A 345 20.86 20.82 17.19
C VAL A 345 20.87 22.31 17.50
N ASP A 346 19.75 23.00 17.25
CA ASP A 346 19.64 24.45 17.49
C ASP A 346 19.67 24.78 18.98
N GLU A 347 19.20 23.89 19.85
CA GLU A 347 19.22 24.03 21.31
C GLU A 347 20.64 23.87 21.90
N GLN A 348 21.55 23.25 21.14
CA GLN A 348 22.94 22.99 21.55
C GLN A 348 23.92 24.05 21.03
N LEU A 349 23.43 25.12 20.39
CA LEU A 349 24.29 26.21 19.87
C LEU A 349 24.69 27.19 20.94
N ASP A 350 25.99 27.55 20.94
CA ASP A 350 26.47 28.75 21.64
C ASP A 350 26.02 30.02 20.89
N SER A 351 25.94 31.13 21.60
CA SER A 351 25.41 32.41 21.07
C SER A 351 26.13 32.93 19.81
N ASN A 352 27.31 32.44 19.52
CA ASN A 352 28.16 32.75 18.36
C ASN A 352 28.23 31.61 17.33
N GLU A 353 27.48 30.57 17.49
CA GLU A 353 27.40 29.42 16.58
C GLU A 353 26.18 29.48 15.67
N ARG A 354 26.29 28.85 14.50
CA ARG A 354 25.16 28.60 13.58
C ARG A 354 25.28 27.26 12.92
N VAL A 355 24.16 26.64 12.60
CA VAL A 355 24.11 25.41 11.78
C VAL A 355 24.40 25.76 10.32
N VAL A 356 25.42 25.13 9.73
CA VAL A 356 25.77 25.23 8.32
C VAL A 356 25.12 24.12 7.49
N GLU A 357 25.10 22.90 8.03
CA GLU A 357 24.55 21.72 7.39
C GLU A 357 23.99 20.80 8.48
N ASN A 358 22.74 20.37 8.33
CA ASN A 358 22.11 19.33 9.15
C ASN A 358 21.40 18.36 8.19
N PRO A 359 21.91 17.14 8.02
CA PRO A 359 21.26 16.15 7.15
C PRO A 359 19.91 15.74 7.71
N ALA A 360 18.85 15.85 6.90
CA ALA A 360 17.48 15.45 7.29
C ALA A 360 17.21 13.93 7.10
N GLU A 361 18.21 13.18 6.63
CA GLU A 361 18.10 11.73 6.41
C GLU A 361 19.38 11.03 6.82
N THR A 362 19.28 9.82 7.36
CA THR A 362 20.42 8.96 7.65
C THR A 362 20.75 8.09 6.43
N LYS A 363 22.05 8.04 6.06
CA LYS A 363 22.48 7.27 4.87
C LYS A 363 22.57 5.78 5.18
N MET A 364 21.86 4.97 4.41
CA MET A 364 21.96 3.52 4.47
C MET A 364 23.26 3.05 3.81
N ILE A 365 23.98 2.16 4.50
CA ILE A 365 25.22 1.53 4.01
C ILE A 365 24.87 0.29 3.20
N ASN A 366 24.05 -0.59 3.79
CA ASN A 366 23.52 -1.78 3.15
C ASN A 366 22.22 -2.21 3.80
N ALA A 367 21.46 -3.03 3.07
CA ALA A 367 20.41 -3.85 3.63
C ALA A 367 20.42 -5.24 3.00
N THR A 368 20.11 -6.26 3.78
CA THR A 368 20.14 -7.67 3.39
C THR A 368 18.90 -8.38 3.90
N LYS A 369 18.22 -9.11 3.03
CA LYS A 369 17.11 -10.01 3.36
C LYS A 369 17.47 -11.43 2.98
N ILE A 370 17.18 -12.38 3.87
CA ILE A 370 17.15 -13.81 3.58
C ILE A 370 15.73 -14.26 3.85
N SER A 371 15.06 -14.84 2.88
CA SER A 371 13.69 -15.31 3.05
C SER A 371 13.43 -16.58 2.24
N GLY A 372 12.60 -17.44 2.77
CA GLY A 372 12.20 -18.68 2.09
C GLY A 372 11.27 -19.51 2.95
N ARG A 373 10.79 -20.63 2.38
CA ARG A 373 9.89 -21.55 3.04
C ARG A 373 10.34 -23.00 2.79
N THR A 374 10.43 -23.79 3.85
CA THR A 374 10.80 -25.22 3.76
C THR A 374 9.65 -26.06 3.22
N ASP A 375 9.92 -27.28 2.80
CA ASP A 375 8.92 -28.23 2.31
C ASP A 375 7.82 -28.56 3.33
N ASN A 376 8.11 -28.40 4.62
CA ASN A 376 7.16 -28.59 5.72
C ASN A 376 6.35 -27.32 6.04
N GLY A 377 6.46 -26.26 5.22
CA GLY A 377 5.71 -25.02 5.36
C GLY A 377 6.27 -24.06 6.41
N LEU A 378 7.50 -24.26 6.94
CA LEU A 378 8.16 -23.29 7.81
C LEU A 378 8.81 -22.20 6.97
N GLY A 379 8.27 -20.99 7.02
CA GLY A 379 8.86 -19.77 6.50
C GLY A 379 9.89 -19.21 7.46
N ILE A 380 11.05 -18.80 6.95
CA ILE A 380 12.12 -18.16 7.72
C ILE A 380 12.49 -16.86 7.01
N GLY A 381 12.41 -15.75 7.74
CA GLY A 381 12.82 -14.43 7.29
C GLY A 381 13.87 -13.83 8.21
N PHE A 382 14.91 -13.25 7.62
CA PHE A 382 15.91 -12.46 8.30
C PHE A 382 16.18 -11.19 7.50
N LEU A 383 16.06 -10.02 8.14
CA LEU A 383 16.41 -8.73 7.55
C LEU A 383 17.43 -8.04 8.46
N ASN A 384 18.46 -7.49 7.85
CA ASN A 384 19.42 -6.61 8.51
C ASN A 384 19.63 -5.37 7.65
N ALA A 385 19.64 -4.19 8.28
CA ALA A 385 20.02 -2.94 7.64
C ALA A 385 20.93 -2.12 8.55
N MET A 386 21.80 -1.31 7.94
CA MET A 386 22.78 -0.49 8.66
C MET A 386 22.78 0.92 8.10
N THR A 387 22.77 1.92 8.98
CA THR A 387 22.91 3.34 8.60
C THR A 387 24.19 3.92 9.18
N SER A 388 24.83 4.82 8.39
CA SER A 388 26.00 5.56 8.85
C SER A 388 25.61 6.64 9.85
N PRO A 389 26.53 7.09 10.72
CA PRO A 389 26.25 8.23 11.57
C PRO A 389 25.89 9.48 10.76
N ALA A 390 24.79 10.17 11.14
CA ALA A 390 24.50 11.51 10.66
C ALA A 390 25.17 12.55 11.57
N ARG A 391 25.61 13.66 11.00
CA ARG A 391 26.31 14.74 11.72
C ARG A 391 25.89 16.09 11.20
N ALA A 392 25.46 16.97 12.07
CA ALA A 392 25.33 18.39 11.80
C ALA A 392 26.72 19.05 11.76
N THR A 393 26.89 20.02 10.90
CA THR A 393 28.08 20.89 10.82
C THR A 393 27.70 22.26 11.40
N ILE A 394 28.35 22.63 12.49
CA ILE A 394 28.14 23.87 13.22
C ILE A 394 29.37 24.75 13.01
N GLU A 395 29.18 26.04 12.74
CA GLU A 395 30.26 27.02 12.49
C GLU A 395 30.21 28.11 13.54
N ASP A 396 31.34 28.38 14.19
CA ASP A 396 31.55 29.56 15.05
C ASP A 396 31.77 30.78 14.17
N THR A 397 30.87 31.75 14.25
CA THR A 397 30.86 32.99 13.45
C THR A 397 31.96 33.99 13.84
N THR A 398 32.60 33.77 14.99
CA THR A 398 33.68 34.66 15.49
C THR A 398 35.07 34.22 15.05
N VAL A 399 35.26 32.97 14.57
CA VAL A 399 36.52 32.39 14.17
C VAL A 399 36.65 32.37 12.64
N ASN A 400 37.66 33.03 12.09
CA ASN A 400 37.95 32.99 10.65
C ASN A 400 38.59 31.63 10.26
N GLN A 401 37.92 30.84 9.42
CA GLN A 401 38.33 29.68 8.63
C GLN A 401 38.42 28.29 9.29
N ASP A 402 38.53 28.11 10.62
CA ASP A 402 38.65 26.77 11.25
C ASP A 402 37.63 26.52 12.39
N GLY A 403 36.63 27.38 12.54
CA GLY A 403 35.62 27.28 13.60
C GLY A 403 34.47 26.28 13.32
N LYS A 404 34.72 25.16 12.60
CA LYS A 404 33.67 24.19 12.34
C LYS A 404 33.80 22.97 13.24
N ARG A 405 32.69 22.60 13.93
CA ARG A 405 32.57 21.37 14.66
C ARG A 405 31.47 20.48 14.06
N LYS A 406 31.51 19.18 14.33
CA LYS A 406 30.50 18.23 13.91
C LYS A 406 29.82 17.65 15.13
N GLU A 407 28.52 17.78 15.18
CA GLU A 407 27.66 17.16 16.20
C GLU A 407 27.00 15.92 15.64
N VAL A 408 26.97 14.82 16.42
CA VAL A 408 26.33 13.56 16.00
C VAL A 408 24.84 13.66 16.27
N THR A 409 24.02 13.72 15.23
CA THR A 409 22.55 13.76 15.31
C THR A 409 21.92 12.37 15.24
N GLN A 410 22.65 11.38 14.70
CA GLN A 410 22.29 9.96 14.72
C GLN A 410 23.57 9.13 14.81
N PRO A 411 23.73 8.22 15.76
CA PRO A 411 24.86 7.29 15.80
C PRO A 411 24.77 6.24 14.70
N PHE A 412 25.84 5.44 14.51
CA PHE A 412 25.75 4.24 13.69
C PHE A 412 24.66 3.32 14.24
N THR A 413 23.68 2.99 13.39
CA THR A 413 22.51 2.22 13.83
C THR A 413 22.39 0.93 13.02
N ASN A 414 22.11 -0.16 13.72
CA ASN A 414 21.81 -1.46 13.13
C ASN A 414 20.37 -1.87 13.42
N TYR A 415 19.66 -2.26 12.37
CA TYR A 415 18.27 -2.71 12.39
C TYR A 415 18.22 -4.18 12.02
N ASN A 416 17.51 -4.99 12.79
CA ASN A 416 17.33 -6.41 12.55
C ASN A 416 15.87 -6.80 12.66
N MET A 417 15.46 -7.77 11.83
CA MET A 417 14.18 -8.46 11.96
C MET A 417 14.38 -9.96 11.70
N THR A 418 13.73 -10.78 12.52
CA THR A 418 13.73 -12.25 12.37
C THR A 418 12.30 -12.74 12.43
N VAL A 419 11.93 -13.61 11.50
CA VAL A 419 10.58 -14.17 11.38
C VAL A 419 10.64 -15.68 11.23
N PHE A 420 9.77 -16.36 11.97
CA PHE A 420 9.44 -17.77 11.79
C PHE A 420 7.92 -17.85 11.56
N ASP A 421 7.50 -18.44 10.44
CA ASP A 421 6.10 -18.53 10.04
C ASP A 421 5.76 -19.97 9.65
N GLN A 422 4.98 -20.65 10.46
CA GLN A 422 4.57 -22.02 10.19
C GLN A 422 3.18 -22.04 9.53
N SER A 423 3.13 -22.43 8.26
CA SER A 423 1.87 -22.76 7.58
C SER A 423 1.29 -24.04 8.16
N LEU A 424 -0.01 -24.03 8.41
CA LEU A 424 -0.81 -25.14 8.93
C LEU A 424 -1.85 -25.54 7.86
N LYS A 425 -2.64 -26.57 8.14
CA LYS A 425 -3.78 -26.96 7.28
C LYS A 425 -4.87 -25.89 7.29
N ASN A 426 -5.78 -25.96 6.32
CA ASN A 426 -6.98 -25.13 6.24
C ASN A 426 -6.69 -23.63 6.24
N ASN A 427 -5.76 -23.17 5.39
CA ASN A 427 -5.41 -21.75 5.26
C ASN A 427 -5.06 -21.09 6.61
N SER A 428 -4.37 -21.82 7.47
CA SER A 428 -4.01 -21.43 8.83
C SER A 428 -2.50 -21.24 8.97
N TYR A 429 -2.05 -20.42 9.92
CA TYR A 429 -0.63 -20.23 10.24
C TYR A 429 -0.41 -19.73 11.67
N VAL A 430 0.81 -19.84 12.13
CA VAL A 430 1.32 -19.22 13.36
C VAL A 430 2.71 -18.66 13.08
N SER A 431 2.93 -17.39 13.45
CA SER A 431 4.21 -16.69 13.24
C SER A 431 4.81 -16.23 14.57
N LEU A 432 6.13 -16.23 14.64
CA LEU A 432 6.93 -15.58 15.68
C LEU A 432 7.84 -14.55 15.01
N VAL A 433 7.82 -13.33 15.49
CA VAL A 433 8.52 -12.19 14.88
C VAL A 433 9.30 -11.45 15.96
N ASN A 434 10.51 -11.03 15.62
CA ASN A 434 11.31 -10.16 16.47
C ASN A 434 11.94 -9.05 15.66
N THR A 435 11.85 -7.80 16.14
CA THR A 435 12.60 -6.64 15.63
C THR A 435 13.56 -6.14 16.69
N ASN A 436 14.74 -5.67 16.26
CA ASN A 436 15.75 -5.13 17.15
C ASN A 436 16.46 -3.94 16.51
N VAL A 437 16.59 -2.84 17.25
CA VAL A 437 17.35 -1.64 16.86
C VAL A 437 18.41 -1.37 17.90
N LYS A 438 19.67 -1.21 17.44
CA LYS A 438 20.81 -0.89 18.29
C LYS A 438 21.53 0.35 17.81
N HIS A 439 21.62 1.36 18.66
CA HIS A 439 22.47 2.52 18.50
C HIS A 439 23.87 2.20 19.08
N PHE A 440 24.92 2.30 18.24
CA PHE A 440 26.28 2.04 18.68
C PHE A 440 26.93 3.31 19.26
N GLY A 441 27.56 3.17 20.41
CA GLY A 441 28.11 4.29 21.16
C GLY A 441 27.16 4.88 22.21
N GLU A 442 25.91 4.42 22.25
CA GLU A 442 24.92 4.79 23.23
C GLU A 442 24.42 3.59 24.03
N ASN A 443 23.95 3.85 25.24
CA ASN A 443 23.29 2.82 26.06
C ASN A 443 21.81 2.74 25.67
N TYR A 444 21.53 2.46 24.39
CA TYR A 444 20.18 2.34 23.85
C TYR A 444 20.04 1.10 22.97
N MET A 445 18.96 0.34 23.21
CA MET A 445 18.52 -0.76 22.38
C MET A 445 17.00 -0.91 22.51
N ALA A 446 16.33 -0.97 21.39
CA ALA A 446 14.90 -1.31 21.32
C ALA A 446 14.71 -2.73 20.75
N ASN A 447 13.78 -3.46 21.34
CA ASN A 447 13.44 -4.80 20.90
C ASN A 447 11.92 -5.00 20.97
N VAL A 448 11.31 -5.56 19.92
CA VAL A 448 9.91 -5.95 19.93
C VAL A 448 9.80 -7.41 19.52
N THR A 449 9.16 -8.22 20.36
CA THR A 449 8.86 -9.61 20.05
C THR A 449 7.35 -9.79 19.94
N GLY A 450 6.89 -10.35 18.82
CA GLY A 450 5.48 -10.56 18.54
C GLY A 450 5.18 -11.96 18.02
N THR A 451 3.93 -12.31 18.12
CA THR A 451 3.34 -13.50 17.49
C THR A 451 2.06 -13.12 16.80
N GLU A 452 1.78 -13.77 15.68
CA GLU A 452 0.54 -13.63 14.91
C GLU A 452 0.03 -15.02 14.59
N PHE A 453 -1.28 -15.22 14.64
CA PHE A 453 -1.89 -16.48 14.26
C PHE A 453 -3.16 -16.27 13.48
N LYS A 454 -3.48 -17.24 12.62
CA LYS A 454 -4.74 -17.37 11.92
C LYS A 454 -5.12 -18.83 11.89
N LEU A 455 -6.30 -19.16 12.37
CA LEU A 455 -6.85 -20.52 12.40
C LEU A 455 -8.23 -20.52 11.73
N ALA A 456 -8.40 -21.34 10.71
CA ALA A 456 -9.66 -21.51 9.99
C ALA A 456 -10.15 -22.96 10.08
N ASN A 457 -11.45 -23.17 10.02
CA ASN A 457 -12.04 -24.51 9.92
C ASN A 457 -11.84 -25.10 8.51
N GLU A 458 -12.18 -26.38 8.32
CA GLU A 458 -11.99 -27.09 7.03
C GLU A 458 -12.64 -26.37 5.84
N ASP A 459 -13.83 -25.84 6.02
CA ASP A 459 -14.60 -25.15 4.96
C ASP A 459 -14.19 -23.70 4.80
N ASN A 460 -13.22 -23.19 5.58
CA ASN A 460 -12.88 -21.76 5.66
C ASN A 460 -14.08 -20.83 5.93
N SER A 461 -15.15 -21.36 6.55
CA SER A 461 -16.37 -20.59 6.84
C SER A 461 -16.28 -19.78 8.13
N TYR A 462 -15.42 -20.19 9.06
CA TYR A 462 -15.11 -19.49 10.31
C TYR A 462 -13.62 -19.40 10.52
N GLN A 463 -13.18 -18.27 11.06
CA GLN A 463 -11.79 -17.97 11.33
C GLN A 463 -11.64 -17.29 12.69
N ILE A 464 -10.59 -17.65 13.40
CA ILE A 464 -10.06 -16.88 14.54
C ILE A 464 -8.65 -16.46 14.21
N ASP A 465 -8.34 -15.19 14.38
CA ASP A 465 -7.01 -14.64 14.18
C ASP A 465 -6.68 -13.63 15.26
N GLY A 466 -5.41 -13.37 15.44
CA GLY A 466 -4.96 -12.42 16.43
C GLY A 466 -3.45 -12.25 16.45
N GLU A 467 -3.01 -11.29 17.22
CA GLU A 467 -1.61 -10.99 17.43
C GLU A 467 -1.33 -10.63 18.88
N ALA A 468 -0.09 -10.80 19.32
CA ALA A 468 0.41 -10.27 20.58
C ALA A 468 1.84 -9.80 20.40
N ALA A 469 2.23 -8.71 21.04
CA ALA A 469 3.60 -8.19 21.00
C ALA A 469 4.02 -7.57 22.32
N LEU A 470 5.33 -7.65 22.61
CA LEU A 470 5.99 -7.07 23.75
C LEU A 470 7.08 -6.12 23.25
N SER A 471 6.98 -4.84 23.55
CA SER A 471 8.03 -3.84 23.31
C SER A 471 8.94 -3.72 24.54
N GLN A 472 10.25 -3.63 24.31
CA GLN A 472 11.28 -3.58 25.32
C GLN A 472 12.31 -2.53 24.90
N LYS A 473 12.35 -1.39 25.60
CA LYS A 473 13.35 -0.34 25.41
C LYS A 473 14.34 -0.38 26.54
N TYR A 474 15.59 -0.72 26.23
CA TYR A 474 16.70 -0.75 27.18
C TYR A 474 17.46 0.59 27.10
N LYS A 475 17.35 1.38 28.14
CA LYS A 475 17.96 2.70 28.31
C LYS A 475 18.23 2.92 29.80
N SER A 476 18.57 4.14 30.25
CA SER A 476 18.76 4.44 31.69
C SER A 476 17.57 3.95 32.53
N ASP A 477 16.35 4.23 32.05
CA ASP A 477 15.10 3.77 32.65
C ASP A 477 14.38 2.87 31.64
N ASN A 478 14.48 1.55 31.84
CA ASN A 478 13.89 0.58 30.94
C ASN A 478 12.37 0.72 30.86
N ALA A 479 11.84 0.65 29.63
CA ALA A 479 10.41 0.71 29.40
C ALA A 479 9.92 -0.59 28.70
N PHE A 480 8.84 -1.18 29.23
CA PHE A 480 8.22 -2.38 28.71
C PHE A 480 6.73 -2.15 28.49
N GLY A 481 6.24 -2.58 27.33
CA GLY A 481 4.83 -2.46 26.98
C GLY A 481 4.36 -3.66 26.18
N HIS A 482 3.02 -3.83 26.10
CA HIS A 482 2.43 -4.95 25.37
C HIS A 482 1.20 -4.53 24.58
N LYS A 483 0.93 -5.30 23.51
CA LYS A 483 -0.35 -5.29 22.78
C LYS A 483 -0.83 -6.72 22.57
N TYR A 484 -2.15 -6.88 22.42
CA TYR A 484 -2.73 -8.10 21.88
C TYR A 484 -4.09 -7.82 21.24
N SER A 485 -4.42 -8.60 20.21
CA SER A 485 -5.73 -8.56 19.58
C SER A 485 -6.23 -9.97 19.25
N VAL A 486 -7.55 -10.14 19.23
CA VAL A 486 -8.21 -11.37 18.82
C VAL A 486 -9.47 -11.01 18.04
N ASN A 487 -9.66 -11.65 16.88
CA ASN A 487 -10.84 -11.51 16.05
C ASN A 487 -11.47 -12.88 15.78
N PHE A 488 -12.79 -12.95 15.87
CA PHE A 488 -13.56 -14.10 15.45
C PHE A 488 -14.54 -13.69 14.35
N ARG A 489 -14.49 -14.37 13.22
CA ARG A 489 -15.26 -13.99 12.03
C ARG A 489 -15.88 -15.16 11.30
N LYS A 490 -17.06 -14.89 10.71
CA LYS A 490 -17.66 -15.72 9.68
C LYS A 490 -17.26 -15.17 8.31
N THR A 491 -16.66 -16.00 7.46
CA THR A 491 -15.98 -15.59 6.21
C THR A 491 -16.74 -15.98 4.93
N GLN A 492 -17.82 -16.76 5.03
CA GLN A 492 -18.60 -17.25 3.89
C GLN A 492 -20.06 -16.79 3.89
N GLY A 493 -20.64 -16.76 2.69
CA GLY A 493 -22.05 -16.44 2.42
C GLY A 493 -22.32 -14.95 2.39
N ASN A 494 -23.55 -14.59 2.08
CA ASN A 494 -23.98 -13.20 1.99
C ASN A 494 -23.92 -12.47 3.34
N PHE A 495 -24.31 -13.15 4.42
CA PHE A 495 -24.20 -12.60 5.78
C PHE A 495 -22.91 -13.03 6.43
N ARG A 496 -22.10 -12.03 6.85
CA ARG A 496 -20.86 -12.23 7.57
C ARG A 496 -20.85 -11.36 8.82
N PHE A 497 -20.02 -11.73 9.78
CA PHE A 497 -19.78 -10.93 10.97
C PHE A 497 -18.33 -11.06 11.43
N GLU A 498 -17.86 -10.04 12.15
CA GLU A 498 -16.59 -10.06 12.85
C GLU A 498 -16.77 -9.50 14.25
N LEU A 499 -16.24 -10.20 15.24
CA LEU A 499 -16.10 -9.75 16.63
C LEU A 499 -14.62 -9.52 16.88
N GLY A 500 -14.24 -8.31 17.26
CA GLY A 500 -12.87 -7.92 17.48
C GLY A 500 -12.63 -7.41 18.89
N HIS A 501 -11.43 -7.72 19.41
CA HIS A 501 -10.87 -7.18 20.64
C HIS A 501 -9.44 -6.72 20.39
N ASP A 502 -9.08 -5.50 20.82
CA ASP A 502 -7.72 -4.97 20.76
C ASP A 502 -7.34 -4.31 22.09
N THR A 503 -6.11 -4.53 22.52
CA THR A 503 -5.55 -3.91 23.72
C THR A 503 -4.10 -3.51 23.50
N LYS A 504 -3.77 -2.28 23.86
CA LYS A 504 -2.41 -1.71 23.87
C LYS A 504 -2.16 -1.05 25.23
N SER A 505 -1.10 -1.46 25.93
CA SER A 505 -0.73 -0.82 27.18
C SER A 505 -0.30 0.64 26.97
N ASP A 506 -0.34 1.42 28.03
CA ASP A 506 0.12 2.82 28.08
C ASP A 506 1.63 2.99 27.81
N THR A 507 2.39 1.91 27.93
CA THR A 507 3.84 1.86 27.70
C THR A 507 4.24 1.11 26.44
N TYR A 508 3.27 0.61 25.65
CA TYR A 508 3.60 -0.07 24.40
C TYR A 508 4.12 0.91 23.35
N ASP A 509 5.34 0.68 22.87
CA ASP A 509 5.99 1.54 21.89
C ASP A 509 6.93 0.74 20.98
N PRO A 510 6.53 0.41 19.75
CA PRO A 510 7.34 -0.29 18.76
C PRO A 510 8.06 0.66 17.78
N ASN A 511 7.98 1.99 17.96
CA ASN A 511 8.27 3.00 16.93
C ASN A 511 9.74 3.11 16.50
N ASP A 512 10.66 2.40 17.14
CA ASP A 512 12.07 2.36 16.68
C ASP A 512 12.23 1.65 15.31
N LEU A 513 11.39 0.64 15.01
CA LEU A 513 11.34 -0.04 13.72
C LEU A 513 9.90 -0.38 13.28
N GLY A 514 8.91 -0.11 14.13
CA GLY A 514 7.49 -0.25 13.86
C GLY A 514 6.80 1.10 13.67
N TYR A 515 5.48 1.05 13.58
CA TYR A 515 4.62 2.23 13.58
C TYR A 515 3.43 2.00 14.51
N LEU A 516 3.25 2.88 15.46
CA LEU A 516 2.11 2.92 16.35
C LEU A 516 1.58 4.35 16.42
N ARG A 517 0.33 4.55 16.01
CA ARG A 517 -0.31 5.86 16.04
C ARG A 517 -0.62 6.32 17.47
N LYS A 518 -1.21 5.43 18.30
CA LYS A 518 -1.55 5.67 19.69
C LYS A 518 -1.42 4.39 20.51
N ASN A 519 -0.98 4.50 21.75
CA ASN A 519 -1.00 3.46 22.78
C ASN A 519 -2.16 3.65 23.75
N ASN A 520 -2.10 3.00 24.91
CA ASN A 520 -3.08 3.12 26.00
C ASN A 520 -4.53 2.95 25.55
N GLU A 521 -4.81 1.90 24.80
CA GLU A 521 -6.10 1.65 24.18
C GLU A 521 -6.65 0.26 24.53
N PHE A 522 -7.94 0.20 24.76
CA PHE A 522 -8.73 -1.01 24.85
C PHE A 522 -9.96 -0.81 23.95
N SER A 523 -10.18 -1.66 22.98
CA SER A 523 -11.33 -1.55 22.10
C SER A 523 -12.04 -2.88 21.86
N GLU A 524 -13.35 -2.80 21.65
CA GLU A 524 -14.26 -3.89 21.29
C GLU A 524 -14.97 -3.47 20.01
N SER A 525 -15.05 -4.36 19.02
CA SER A 525 -15.70 -4.09 17.75
C SER A 525 -16.66 -5.20 17.35
N LEU A 526 -17.73 -4.82 16.67
CA LEU A 526 -18.66 -5.71 16.00
C LEU A 526 -18.92 -5.19 14.58
N GLU A 527 -18.56 -5.98 13.59
CA GLU A 527 -18.90 -5.74 12.19
C GLU A 527 -20.00 -6.72 11.75
N LEU A 528 -21.01 -6.20 11.07
CA LEU A 528 -22.08 -6.98 10.44
C LEU A 528 -22.15 -6.62 8.95
N SER A 529 -21.94 -7.61 8.08
CA SER A 529 -21.98 -7.40 6.62
C SER A 529 -23.09 -8.22 5.99
N TYR A 530 -23.77 -7.63 5.00
CA TYR A 530 -24.68 -8.35 4.13
C TYR A 530 -24.42 -7.96 2.69
N ASN A 531 -23.84 -8.87 1.91
CA ASN A 531 -23.39 -8.62 0.56
C ASN A 531 -24.22 -9.45 -0.43
N ILE A 532 -24.59 -8.84 -1.55
CA ILE A 532 -25.26 -9.50 -2.67
C ILE A 532 -24.25 -9.52 -3.82
N TYR A 533 -23.78 -10.71 -4.16
CA TYR A 533 -22.77 -10.90 -5.19
C TYR A 533 -23.36 -11.18 -6.56
N ASP A 534 -24.51 -11.85 -6.60
CA ASP A 534 -25.20 -12.21 -7.85
C ASP A 534 -25.94 -11.01 -8.45
N PRO A 535 -25.85 -10.78 -9.77
CA PRO A 535 -26.58 -9.71 -10.43
C PRO A 535 -28.12 -9.85 -10.33
N PHE A 536 -28.77 -8.77 -9.94
CA PHE A 536 -30.25 -8.71 -9.86
C PHE A 536 -30.76 -7.32 -10.27
N SER A 537 -31.97 -7.25 -10.84
CA SER A 537 -32.56 -5.99 -11.33
C SER A 537 -31.53 -5.17 -12.15
N VAL A 538 -31.19 -3.96 -11.72
CA VAL A 538 -30.21 -3.06 -12.35
C VAL A 538 -28.79 -3.20 -11.76
N PHE A 539 -28.65 -3.99 -10.69
CA PHE A 539 -27.39 -4.11 -9.94
C PHE A 539 -26.58 -5.32 -10.41
N LEU A 540 -25.27 -5.20 -10.40
CA LEU A 540 -24.30 -6.29 -10.46
C LEU A 540 -24.03 -6.84 -9.07
N SER A 541 -23.83 -5.97 -8.09
CA SER A 541 -23.59 -6.37 -6.70
C SER A 541 -23.91 -5.21 -5.75
N ILE A 542 -24.21 -5.54 -4.50
CA ILE A 542 -24.37 -4.57 -3.41
C ILE A 542 -23.59 -5.06 -2.19
N TYR A 543 -22.79 -4.19 -1.60
CA TYR A 543 -22.04 -4.43 -0.38
C TYR A 543 -22.58 -3.55 0.73
N ASN A 544 -22.93 -4.13 1.86
CA ASN A 544 -23.40 -3.39 3.04
C ASN A 544 -22.60 -3.83 4.26
N ASN A 545 -22.24 -2.86 5.08
CA ASN A 545 -21.51 -3.07 6.31
C ASN A 545 -22.01 -2.13 7.41
N ILE A 546 -22.16 -2.61 8.62
CA ILE A 546 -22.44 -1.82 9.82
C ILE A 546 -21.42 -2.21 10.86
N ASP A 547 -20.64 -1.22 11.33
CA ASP A 547 -19.63 -1.38 12.35
C ASP A 547 -20.04 -0.67 13.63
N PHE A 548 -19.80 -1.32 14.77
CA PHE A 548 -19.89 -0.77 16.10
C PHE A 548 -18.52 -0.85 16.74
N GLU A 549 -18.01 0.25 17.25
CA GLU A 549 -16.73 0.28 17.94
C GLU A 549 -16.86 1.02 19.27
N TYR A 550 -16.37 0.41 20.33
CA TYR A 550 -16.27 0.98 21.67
C TYR A 550 -14.81 1.03 22.08
N SER A 551 -14.32 2.16 22.51
CA SER A 551 -12.96 2.29 23.02
C SER A 551 -12.88 3.02 24.38
N SER A 552 -11.85 2.65 25.14
CA SER A 552 -11.45 3.26 26.40
C SER A 552 -9.94 3.29 26.51
N LEU A 553 -9.40 4.13 27.38
CA LEU A 553 -8.02 3.97 27.80
C LEU A 553 -7.82 2.59 28.43
N TYR A 554 -6.65 1.98 28.20
CA TYR A 554 -6.24 0.77 28.91
C TYR A 554 -5.99 1.05 30.40
N ASN A 555 -5.25 2.13 30.71
CA ASN A 555 -4.93 2.55 32.06
C ASN A 555 -4.81 4.10 32.17
N PRO A 556 -5.61 4.76 33.03
CA PRO A 556 -6.75 4.22 33.81
C PRO A 556 -7.92 3.91 32.86
N ARG A 557 -8.77 2.95 33.25
CA ARG A 557 -9.91 2.57 32.40
C ARG A 557 -10.95 3.71 32.34
N LYS A 558 -10.79 4.61 31.36
CA LYS A 558 -11.69 5.76 31.12
C LYS A 558 -12.26 5.66 29.71
N PHE A 559 -13.55 5.87 29.53
CA PHE A 559 -14.22 5.87 28.23
C PHE A 559 -13.59 6.88 27.27
N GLN A 560 -13.31 6.47 26.07
CA GLN A 560 -12.86 7.33 24.97
C GLN A 560 -14.00 7.62 24.00
N GLU A 561 -14.44 6.64 23.25
CA GLU A 561 -15.41 6.85 22.18
C GLU A 561 -16.28 5.62 21.90
N PHE A 562 -17.40 5.87 21.28
CA PHE A 562 -18.27 4.86 20.69
C PHE A 562 -18.68 5.33 19.31
N GLU A 563 -18.51 4.49 18.29
CA GLU A 563 -18.85 4.82 16.91
C GLU A 563 -19.81 3.82 16.31
N VAL A 564 -20.69 4.31 15.44
CA VAL A 564 -21.53 3.50 14.55
C VAL A 564 -21.29 3.97 13.14
N ARG A 565 -20.77 3.07 12.30
CA ARG A 565 -20.48 3.33 10.89
C ARG A 565 -21.36 2.46 10.01
N TRP A 566 -22.00 3.06 9.02
CA TRP A 566 -22.72 2.33 7.98
C TRP A 566 -22.12 2.65 6.62
N PHE A 567 -21.79 1.62 5.88
CA PHE A 567 -21.26 1.67 4.54
C PHE A 567 -22.15 0.88 3.60
N THR A 568 -22.49 1.42 2.44
CA THR A 568 -23.06 0.68 1.33
C THR A 568 -22.46 1.12 0.01
N ASN A 569 -22.20 0.16 -0.88
CA ASN A 569 -21.73 0.41 -2.26
C ASN A 569 -22.49 -0.49 -3.22
N ALA A 570 -23.08 0.10 -4.25
CA ALA A 570 -23.82 -0.57 -5.30
C ALA A 570 -23.09 -0.43 -6.64
N ASN A 571 -22.84 -1.55 -7.31
CA ASN A 571 -22.31 -1.62 -8.67
C ASN A 571 -23.47 -1.93 -9.62
N PHE A 572 -23.61 -1.14 -10.68
CA PHE A 572 -24.69 -1.25 -11.63
C PHE A 572 -24.29 -2.03 -12.89
N LYS A 573 -25.27 -2.63 -13.59
CA LYS A 573 -25.07 -3.36 -14.86
C LYS A 573 -24.48 -2.50 -16.00
N ASN A 574 -24.61 -1.19 -15.92
CA ASN A 574 -23.96 -0.24 -16.83
C ASN A 574 -22.54 0.13 -16.40
N GLN A 575 -21.94 -0.63 -15.45
CA GLN A 575 -20.61 -0.44 -14.90
C GLN A 575 -20.40 0.88 -14.13
N SER A 576 -21.48 1.60 -13.77
CA SER A 576 -21.41 2.72 -12.84
C SER A 576 -21.46 2.23 -11.39
N GLU A 577 -21.02 3.07 -10.46
CA GLU A 577 -21.08 2.80 -9.03
C GLU A 577 -21.71 3.95 -8.25
N LEU A 578 -22.31 3.63 -7.10
CA LEU A 578 -22.82 4.60 -6.14
C LEU A 578 -22.62 4.06 -4.72
N GLY A 579 -22.12 4.91 -3.82
CA GLY A 579 -21.91 4.53 -2.43
C GLY A 579 -22.35 5.62 -1.45
N VAL A 580 -22.59 5.17 -0.23
CA VAL A 580 -22.93 6.02 0.93
C VAL A 580 -22.15 5.52 2.14
N PHE A 581 -21.59 6.46 2.88
CA PHE A 581 -20.98 6.22 4.19
C PHE A 581 -21.58 7.18 5.21
N ILE A 582 -21.98 6.64 6.35
CA ILE A 582 -22.47 7.42 7.49
C ILE A 582 -21.67 7.01 8.71
N ASN A 583 -21.12 7.99 9.42
CA ASN A 583 -20.53 7.80 10.75
C ASN A 583 -21.30 8.64 11.76
N TRP A 584 -21.78 8.00 12.81
CA TRP A 584 -22.40 8.63 13.95
C TRP A 584 -21.60 8.35 15.21
N GLN A 585 -21.24 9.42 15.92
CA GLN A 585 -20.49 9.34 17.18
C GLN A 585 -21.17 10.20 18.25
N PRO A 586 -21.54 9.65 19.43
CA PRO A 586 -21.99 10.44 20.58
C PRO A 586 -20.83 11.27 21.12
N GLU A 587 -21.08 12.03 22.20
CA GLU A 587 -20.01 12.75 22.88
C GLU A 587 -18.91 11.79 23.34
N SER A 588 -17.66 12.12 23.05
CA SER A 588 -16.47 11.30 23.30
C SER A 588 -15.40 12.08 24.06
N ASN A 589 -14.43 11.38 24.64
CA ASN A 589 -13.30 11.97 25.35
C ASN A 589 -12.02 11.73 24.55
N ASP A 590 -11.41 12.78 24.08
CA ASP A 590 -10.10 12.72 23.43
C ASP A 590 -9.03 13.06 24.47
N PHE A 591 -8.21 12.08 24.84
CA PHE A 591 -7.14 12.25 25.82
C PHE A 591 -5.81 12.61 25.18
N PHE A 592 -5.70 12.59 23.85
CA PHE A 592 -4.48 12.87 23.10
C PHE A 592 -4.43 14.31 22.58
N GLU A 593 -5.57 14.88 22.17
CA GLU A 593 -5.64 16.24 21.63
C GLU A 593 -5.10 17.32 22.59
N PRO A 594 -5.23 17.21 23.93
CA PRO A 594 -4.63 18.18 24.86
C PRO A 594 -3.11 18.23 24.83
N ARG A 595 -2.41 17.19 24.35
CA ARG A 595 -0.95 17.08 24.23
C ARG A 595 -0.21 17.32 25.55
N VAL A 596 -0.80 16.90 26.66
CA VAL A 596 -0.25 17.01 28.01
C VAL A 596 0.12 15.61 28.51
N ASP A 597 1.23 15.51 29.22
CA ASP A 597 1.65 14.25 29.82
C ASP A 597 0.63 13.75 30.86
N GLY A 598 0.43 12.43 30.85
CA GLY A 598 -0.55 11.77 31.71
C GLY A 598 -1.95 11.71 31.07
N TRP A 599 -2.95 11.26 31.88
CA TRP A 599 -4.30 10.93 31.36
C TRP A 599 -5.39 11.66 32.14
N ASP A 600 -5.07 12.80 32.76
CA ASP A 600 -6.03 13.60 33.53
C ASP A 600 -6.70 14.67 32.67
N TRP A 601 -6.04 15.12 31.63
CA TRP A 601 -6.59 16.05 30.67
C TRP A 601 -7.29 15.29 29.53
N LYS A 602 -8.43 15.82 29.08
CA LYS A 602 -9.19 15.34 27.96
C LYS A 602 -9.95 16.47 27.28
N PHE A 603 -10.15 16.38 25.97
CA PHE A 603 -11.08 17.23 25.26
C PHE A 603 -12.37 16.47 24.99
N LYS A 604 -13.53 17.02 25.39
CA LYS A 604 -14.84 16.45 25.11
C LYS A 604 -15.27 16.80 23.70
N ARG A 605 -15.05 15.88 22.75
CA ARG A 605 -15.54 16.03 21.39
C ARG A 605 -17.06 15.97 21.36
N PRO A 606 -17.74 16.92 20.72
CA PRO A 606 -19.21 16.91 20.67
C PRO A 606 -19.72 15.73 19.82
N ARG A 607 -20.93 15.28 20.14
CA ARG A 607 -21.65 14.37 19.25
C ARG A 607 -21.66 14.92 17.83
N HIS A 608 -21.37 14.09 16.86
CA HIS A 608 -21.38 14.48 15.45
C HIS A 608 -21.92 13.37 14.55
N THR A 609 -22.31 13.77 13.34
CA THR A 609 -22.68 12.89 12.26
C THR A 609 -21.95 13.32 11.00
N PHE A 610 -21.29 12.37 10.35
CA PHE A 610 -20.62 12.55 9.07
C PHE A 610 -21.33 11.71 8.02
N VAL A 611 -21.59 12.29 6.85
CA VAL A 611 -22.19 11.60 5.71
C VAL A 611 -21.35 11.87 4.47
N ARG A 612 -21.05 10.83 3.70
CA ARG A 612 -20.41 10.93 2.39
C ARG A 612 -21.17 10.13 1.35
N PHE A 613 -21.40 10.75 0.21
CA PHE A 613 -21.89 10.11 -1.00
C PHE A 613 -20.76 10.11 -2.03
N TRP A 614 -20.61 9.03 -2.79
CA TRP A 614 -19.71 9.00 -3.94
C TRP A 614 -20.33 8.20 -5.07
N GLY A 615 -19.85 8.44 -6.29
CA GLY A 615 -20.26 7.69 -7.45
C GLY A 615 -19.27 7.82 -8.60
N GLY A 616 -19.37 6.89 -9.53
CA GLY A 616 -18.52 6.85 -10.72
C GLY A 616 -19.28 6.33 -11.93
N THR A 617 -18.89 6.83 -13.10
CA THR A 617 -19.36 6.32 -14.39
C THR A 617 -18.49 5.13 -14.83
N ASP A 618 -18.87 4.46 -15.92
CA ASP A 618 -18.10 3.38 -16.52
C ASP A 618 -16.67 3.84 -16.89
N GLU A 619 -15.69 3.28 -16.21
CA GLU A 619 -14.26 3.60 -16.41
C GLU A 619 -13.67 3.00 -17.70
N SER A 620 -14.41 2.18 -18.46
CA SER A 620 -13.96 1.65 -19.74
C SER A 620 -14.08 2.67 -20.88
N LYS A 621 -14.80 3.77 -20.67
CA LYS A 621 -15.08 4.80 -21.69
C LYS A 621 -13.93 5.79 -21.82
N ASP A 622 -13.88 6.47 -22.98
CA ASP A 622 -12.90 7.52 -23.26
C ASP A 622 -12.99 8.68 -22.28
N PHE A 623 -14.19 8.95 -21.78
CA PHE A 623 -14.44 9.87 -20.69
C PHE A 623 -15.13 9.14 -19.54
N SER A 624 -14.54 9.22 -18.37
CA SER A 624 -15.14 8.76 -17.12
C SER A 624 -14.97 9.81 -16.03
N ILE A 625 -15.86 9.80 -15.06
CA ILE A 625 -15.83 10.73 -13.94
C ILE A 625 -16.20 10.00 -12.66
N ARG A 626 -15.43 10.25 -11.62
CA ARG A 626 -15.75 9.90 -10.23
C ARG A 626 -15.88 11.18 -9.41
N GLY A 627 -16.64 11.11 -8.33
CA GLY A 627 -16.72 12.22 -7.40
C GLY A 627 -17.50 11.88 -6.16
N GLY A 628 -17.39 12.75 -5.18
CA GLY A 628 -18.03 12.60 -3.88
C GLY A 628 -18.48 13.94 -3.29
N LEU A 629 -19.44 13.83 -2.38
CA LEU A 629 -19.94 14.94 -1.55
C LEU A 629 -19.87 14.48 -0.10
N GLU A 630 -19.38 15.34 0.77
CA GLU A 630 -19.33 15.07 2.21
C GLU A 630 -19.92 16.20 3.03
N TYR A 631 -20.59 15.83 4.09
CA TYR A 631 -21.15 16.75 5.09
C TYR A 631 -20.94 16.21 6.49
N MET A 632 -20.55 17.06 7.43
CA MET A 632 -20.50 16.76 8.85
C MET A 632 -21.15 17.88 9.64
N SER A 633 -21.86 17.51 10.69
CA SER A 633 -22.43 18.45 11.67
C SER A 633 -22.17 17.95 13.08
N ALA A 634 -21.79 18.85 13.96
CA ALA A 634 -21.57 18.56 15.37
C ALA A 634 -22.47 19.38 16.28
N ALA A 635 -22.85 18.79 17.43
CA ALA A 635 -23.85 19.37 18.33
C ALA A 635 -23.39 20.62 19.10
N ARG A 636 -22.08 20.94 19.10
CA ARG A 636 -21.50 22.12 19.75
C ARG A 636 -20.64 22.92 18.78
N PHE A 637 -20.39 24.16 19.12
CA PHE A 637 -19.57 25.14 18.40
C PHE A 637 -20.15 25.56 17.04
N ASN A 638 -21.33 25.07 16.64
CA ASN A 638 -21.86 25.19 15.27
C ASN A 638 -20.83 24.68 14.23
N LYS A 639 -20.13 23.58 14.59
CA LYS A 639 -19.13 23.00 13.72
C LYS A 639 -19.82 22.25 12.58
N GLU A 640 -19.47 22.63 11.38
CA GLU A 640 -19.94 21.98 10.14
C GLU A 640 -18.76 21.78 9.18
N ARG A 641 -18.83 20.71 8.39
CA ARG A 641 -17.90 20.46 7.26
C ARG A 641 -18.71 20.24 6.00
N TYR A 642 -18.26 20.84 4.93
CA TYR A 642 -18.70 20.59 3.58
C TYR A 642 -17.48 20.23 2.73
N GLY A 643 -17.59 19.18 1.95
CA GLY A 643 -16.54 18.79 1.04
C GLY A 643 -17.10 18.21 -0.24
N PHE A 644 -16.31 18.33 -1.30
CA PHE A 644 -16.56 17.62 -2.55
C PHE A 644 -15.23 17.26 -3.21
N ASP A 645 -15.25 16.17 -3.94
CA ASP A 645 -14.17 15.75 -4.82
C ASP A 645 -14.71 15.39 -6.20
N ILE A 646 -13.89 15.60 -7.22
CA ILE A 646 -14.21 15.27 -8.60
C ILE A 646 -12.94 14.83 -9.34
N SER A 647 -13.01 13.70 -10.04
CA SER A 647 -11.88 13.07 -10.72
C SER A 647 -12.29 12.66 -12.15
N PRO A 648 -12.35 13.60 -13.12
CA PRO A 648 -12.52 13.26 -14.52
C PRO A 648 -11.26 12.65 -15.11
N THR A 649 -11.44 11.60 -15.90
CA THR A 649 -10.39 10.93 -16.68
C THR A 649 -10.75 11.02 -18.16
N PHE A 650 -9.79 11.49 -18.98
CA PHE A 650 -9.89 11.58 -20.43
C PHE A 650 -8.88 10.64 -21.07
N ARG A 651 -9.32 9.65 -21.83
CA ARG A 651 -8.50 8.81 -22.68
C ARG A 651 -8.64 9.27 -24.12
N PHE A 652 -7.60 9.92 -24.63
CA PHE A 652 -7.61 10.45 -26.01
C PHE A 652 -7.36 9.36 -27.04
N ASN A 653 -6.63 8.33 -26.64
CA ASN A 653 -6.35 7.11 -27.40
C ASN A 653 -5.64 6.10 -26.46
N ASP A 654 -5.27 4.94 -26.98
CA ASP A 654 -4.59 3.87 -26.23
C ASP A 654 -3.22 4.25 -25.64
N ARG A 655 -2.67 5.42 -25.99
CA ARG A 655 -1.34 5.88 -25.57
C ARG A 655 -1.36 7.11 -24.66
N PHE A 656 -2.44 7.87 -24.68
CA PHE A 656 -2.49 9.16 -23.98
C PHE A 656 -3.74 9.30 -23.13
N SER A 657 -3.51 9.50 -21.84
CA SER A 657 -4.56 9.77 -20.86
C SER A 657 -4.21 10.98 -20.01
N LEU A 658 -5.26 11.67 -19.56
CA LEU A 658 -5.24 12.81 -18.65
C LEU A 658 -6.24 12.56 -17.53
N GLU A 659 -5.78 12.65 -16.29
CA GLU A 659 -6.61 12.59 -15.08
C GLU A 659 -6.41 13.89 -14.29
N TYR A 660 -7.53 14.47 -13.86
CA TYR A 660 -7.51 15.64 -13.00
C TYR A 660 -8.30 15.36 -11.73
N ASP A 661 -7.62 15.40 -10.58
CA ASP A 661 -8.25 15.22 -9.27
C ASP A 661 -8.36 16.59 -8.58
N MET A 662 -9.55 16.97 -8.20
CA MET A 662 -9.84 18.16 -7.42
C MET A 662 -10.57 17.78 -6.15
N GLU A 663 -10.05 18.22 -5.00
CA GLU A 663 -10.68 18.05 -3.70
C GLU A 663 -10.80 19.41 -3.01
N TYR A 664 -11.99 19.72 -2.52
CA TYR A 664 -12.25 20.91 -1.69
C TYR A 664 -12.96 20.52 -0.42
N LYS A 665 -12.43 20.98 0.72
CA LYS A 665 -13.04 20.81 2.05
C LYS A 665 -13.03 22.14 2.78
N LYS A 666 -14.13 22.45 3.46
CA LYS A 666 -14.22 23.57 4.38
C LYS A 666 -14.88 23.13 5.66
N ASP A 667 -14.12 23.27 6.76
CA ASP A 667 -14.61 23.11 8.12
C ASP A 667 -14.91 24.50 8.67
N PHE A 668 -16.12 24.71 9.15
CA PHE A 668 -16.51 25.89 9.89
C PHE A 668 -16.45 25.60 11.38
N ASN A 669 -15.89 26.55 12.15
CA ASN A 669 -15.83 26.49 13.59
C ASN A 669 -15.22 25.17 14.12
N ASP A 670 -14.16 24.66 13.44
CA ASP A 670 -13.37 23.56 13.98
C ASP A 670 -12.73 23.99 15.30
N VAL A 671 -12.65 23.07 16.26
CA VAL A 671 -12.01 23.31 17.55
C VAL A 671 -10.95 22.26 17.76
N GLY A 672 -9.74 22.70 18.05
CA GLY A 672 -8.59 21.85 18.32
C GLY A 672 -7.46 22.62 19.00
N TYR A 673 -6.44 21.88 19.41
CA TYR A 673 -5.24 22.42 20.03
C TYR A 673 -4.57 23.48 19.14
N VAL A 674 -4.10 24.57 19.73
CA VAL A 674 -3.31 25.59 19.05
C VAL A 674 -1.85 25.18 19.14
N SER A 675 -1.21 24.92 17.98
CA SER A 675 0.18 24.44 17.88
C SER A 675 1.20 25.57 17.76
N ASP A 676 0.83 26.79 18.09
CA ASP A 676 1.77 27.92 18.13
C ASP A 676 2.47 27.95 19.49
N GLY A 677 3.81 28.06 19.47
CA GLY A 677 4.64 28.13 20.66
C GLY A 677 4.30 29.27 21.61
N GLU A 678 3.76 30.39 21.12
CA GLU A 678 3.33 31.51 21.94
C GLU A 678 2.17 31.14 22.90
N PHE A 679 1.35 30.12 22.52
CA PHE A 679 0.17 29.75 23.32
C PHE A 679 0.38 28.52 24.18
N ASN A 680 1.29 27.61 23.82
CA ASN A 680 1.34 26.27 24.43
C ASN A 680 2.75 25.72 24.72
N GLU A 681 3.73 26.51 25.02
CA GLU A 681 5.07 26.02 25.45
C GLU A 681 5.04 25.22 26.75
N GLY A 682 4.31 24.10 26.77
CA GLY A 682 4.21 23.23 27.96
C GLY A 682 3.33 23.81 29.08
N GLU A 683 2.56 24.86 28.84
CA GLU A 683 1.72 25.50 29.83
C GLU A 683 0.43 24.69 30.09
N ILE A 684 0.01 24.65 31.34
CA ILE A 684 -1.27 24.13 31.81
C ILE A 684 -2.09 25.29 32.33
N PRO A 685 -3.32 25.51 31.85
CA PRO A 685 -4.18 24.68 31.01
C PRO A 685 -3.83 24.76 29.51
N PRO A 686 -4.05 23.65 28.71
CA PRO A 686 -3.85 23.66 27.26
C PRO A 686 -4.78 24.64 26.57
N VAL A 687 -4.29 25.31 25.52
CA VAL A 687 -5.04 26.31 24.77
C VAL A 687 -5.63 25.69 23.50
N PHE A 688 -6.90 25.93 23.25
CA PHE A 688 -7.68 25.45 22.10
C PHE A 688 -8.22 26.61 21.29
N GLY A 689 -8.13 26.51 19.97
CA GLY A 689 -8.63 27.53 19.06
C GLY A 689 -9.86 27.06 18.29
N LYS A 690 -10.84 27.97 18.15
CA LYS A 690 -11.94 27.84 17.21
C LYS A 690 -11.53 28.52 15.91
N ARG A 691 -11.57 27.77 14.80
CA ARG A 691 -11.02 28.19 13.52
C ARG A 691 -11.85 27.68 12.35
N ASP A 692 -11.79 28.38 11.23
CA ASP A 692 -12.22 27.85 9.95
C ASP A 692 -11.02 27.20 9.23
N ILE A 693 -11.21 26.00 8.71
CA ILE A 693 -10.17 25.31 7.94
C ILE A 693 -10.67 25.16 6.50
N LYS A 694 -9.85 25.60 5.56
CA LYS A 694 -10.08 25.37 4.13
C LYS A 694 -8.95 24.53 3.57
N THR A 695 -9.28 23.44 2.88
CA THR A 695 -8.30 22.60 2.17
C THR A 695 -8.70 22.51 0.71
N PHE A 696 -7.78 22.79 -0.18
CA PHE A 696 -7.97 22.70 -1.61
C PHE A 696 -6.79 21.97 -2.25
N THR A 697 -7.05 20.82 -2.83
CA THR A 697 -6.04 19.99 -3.50
C THR A 697 -6.39 19.88 -4.97
N ASN A 698 -5.42 20.15 -5.84
CA ASN A 698 -5.50 19.93 -7.28
C ASN A 698 -4.36 19.00 -7.68
N THR A 699 -4.65 17.92 -8.38
CA THR A 699 -3.64 17.03 -8.94
C THR A 699 -3.95 16.78 -10.41
N LEU A 700 -3.01 17.11 -11.27
CA LEU A 700 -3.05 16.81 -12.70
C LEU A 700 -2.06 15.69 -12.99
N LYS A 701 -2.56 14.58 -13.53
CA LYS A 701 -1.75 13.44 -13.96
C LYS A 701 -1.91 13.24 -15.45
N SER A 702 -0.81 13.02 -16.13
CA SER A 702 -0.80 12.72 -17.55
C SER A 702 0.23 11.65 -17.84
N SER A 703 -0.09 10.74 -18.74
CA SER A 703 0.82 9.68 -19.14
C SER A 703 0.76 9.50 -20.65
N TYR A 704 1.93 9.52 -21.30
CA TYR A 704 2.07 9.23 -22.72
C TYR A 704 2.98 8.01 -22.91
N LYS A 705 2.46 6.95 -23.54
CA LYS A 705 3.14 5.69 -23.75
C LYS A 705 3.55 5.59 -25.23
N PHE A 706 4.85 5.63 -25.48
CA PHE A 706 5.38 5.42 -26.83
C PHE A 706 5.25 3.96 -27.26
N THR A 707 5.57 3.06 -26.35
CA THR A 707 5.44 1.60 -26.46
C THR A 707 5.11 1.01 -25.10
N ASN A 708 4.90 -0.31 -24.99
CA ASN A 708 4.78 -1.02 -23.72
C ASN A 708 6.07 -1.00 -22.85
N ARG A 709 7.17 -0.42 -23.34
CA ARG A 709 8.48 -0.34 -22.66
C ARG A 709 9.01 1.09 -22.53
N MET A 710 8.32 2.08 -23.10
CA MET A 710 8.80 3.47 -23.14
C MET A 710 7.65 4.44 -22.89
N LEU A 711 7.78 5.28 -21.89
CA LEU A 711 6.70 6.18 -21.44
C LEU A 711 7.22 7.47 -20.83
N VAL A 712 6.33 8.45 -20.76
CA VAL A 712 6.48 9.68 -20.00
C VAL A 712 5.30 9.80 -19.05
N ASN A 713 5.60 10.02 -17.78
CA ASN A 713 4.62 10.37 -16.75
C ASN A 713 4.83 11.81 -16.30
N PHE A 714 3.75 12.49 -16.08
CA PHE A 714 3.72 13.85 -15.53
C PHE A 714 2.69 13.92 -14.41
N ARG A 715 3.09 14.46 -13.27
CA ARG A 715 2.21 14.74 -12.14
C ARG A 715 2.50 16.13 -11.60
N LEU A 716 1.46 16.94 -11.46
CA LEU A 716 1.50 18.23 -10.80
C LEU A 716 0.47 18.22 -9.68
N ARG A 717 0.88 18.54 -8.46
CA ARG A 717 -0.01 18.64 -7.32
C ARG A 717 0.17 19.97 -6.62
N HIS A 718 -0.93 20.65 -6.30
CA HIS A 718 -0.98 21.79 -5.41
C HIS A 718 -1.94 21.52 -4.27
N TYR A 719 -1.40 21.41 -3.08
CA TYR A 719 -2.13 21.33 -1.82
C TYR A 719 -2.08 22.67 -1.11
N TRP A 720 -3.22 23.24 -0.83
CA TRP A 720 -3.38 24.50 -0.11
C TRP A 720 -4.30 24.29 1.08
N ARG A 721 -3.80 24.60 2.29
CA ARG A 721 -4.60 24.53 3.52
C ARG A 721 -4.44 25.82 4.31
N THR A 722 -5.58 26.38 4.79
CA THR A 722 -5.59 27.57 5.62
C THR A 722 -6.29 27.26 6.94
N LEU A 723 -5.75 27.83 8.03
CA LEU A 723 -6.36 27.88 9.34
C LEU A 723 -6.60 29.35 9.68
N ASP A 724 -7.88 29.71 9.84
CA ASP A 724 -8.34 31.06 10.14
C ASP A 724 -8.95 31.04 11.54
N TYR A 725 -8.15 31.43 12.53
CA TYR A 725 -8.55 31.41 13.93
C TYR A 725 -9.49 32.56 14.26
N LYS A 726 -10.53 32.30 15.06
CA LYS A 726 -11.57 33.25 15.44
C LYS A 726 -11.58 33.54 16.94
N GLU A 727 -11.36 32.51 17.72
CA GLU A 727 -11.48 32.56 19.18
C GLU A 727 -10.52 31.55 19.80
N VAL A 728 -10.02 31.84 20.98
CA VAL A 728 -9.10 31.01 21.75
C VAL A 728 -9.65 30.75 23.12
N TYR A 729 -9.48 29.54 23.65
CA TYR A 729 -10.06 29.06 24.90
C TYR A 729 -9.02 28.28 25.71
N GLU A 730 -9.13 28.27 27.04
CA GLU A 730 -8.42 27.28 27.85
C GLU A 730 -9.26 26.00 27.98
N LEU A 731 -8.58 24.87 28.00
CA LEU A 731 -9.22 23.61 28.29
C LEU A 731 -9.35 23.40 29.79
N GLU A 732 -10.55 23.16 30.29
CA GLU A 732 -10.77 22.80 31.69
C GLU A 732 -10.52 21.29 31.91
N GLN A 733 -10.18 20.89 33.13
CA GLN A 733 -10.05 19.47 33.50
C GLN A 733 -11.34 18.67 33.33
N THR A 734 -12.49 19.34 33.31
CA THR A 734 -13.79 18.73 32.95
C THR A 734 -13.83 18.22 31.53
N GLY A 735 -12.94 18.72 30.66
CA GLY A 735 -12.88 18.43 29.23
C GLY A 735 -13.68 19.42 28.36
N TYR A 736 -14.33 20.40 28.98
CA TYR A 736 -14.98 21.51 28.30
C TYR A 736 -14.01 22.70 28.17
N LEU A 737 -14.35 23.64 27.30
CA LEU A 737 -13.62 24.88 27.15
C LEU A 737 -14.17 25.92 28.06
N SER A 738 -13.29 26.75 28.65
CA SER A 738 -13.64 27.93 29.42
C SER A 738 -14.38 28.96 28.56
N ASP A 739 -14.93 29.96 29.16
CA ASP A 739 -15.36 31.15 28.44
C ASP A 739 -14.14 31.85 27.83
N ASN A 740 -14.39 32.57 26.70
CA ASN A 740 -13.34 33.20 25.88
C ASN A 740 -12.28 33.94 26.74
N LEU A 741 -11.02 33.68 26.47
CA LEU A 741 -9.91 34.38 27.07
C LEU A 741 -9.76 35.77 26.45
N ASN A 742 -9.27 36.73 27.22
CA ASN A 742 -9.07 38.12 26.78
C ASN A 742 -7.81 38.27 25.89
N TYR A 743 -7.62 37.37 24.91
CA TYR A 743 -6.60 37.56 23.89
C TYR A 743 -7.05 38.67 22.91
N SER A 744 -6.12 39.51 22.50
CA SER A 744 -6.37 40.53 21.51
C SER A 744 -6.59 39.88 20.10
N ASP A 745 -7.31 40.56 19.23
CA ASP A 745 -7.51 40.09 17.84
C ASP A 745 -6.16 39.81 17.14
N ASN A 746 -5.12 40.62 17.41
CA ASN A 746 -3.79 40.44 16.83
C ASN A 746 -3.10 39.12 17.31
N GLU A 747 -3.26 38.76 18.60
CA GLU A 747 -2.72 37.50 19.14
C GLU A 747 -3.43 36.30 18.53
N VAL A 748 -4.72 36.38 18.34
CA VAL A 748 -5.50 35.32 17.64
C VAL A 748 -5.11 35.19 16.18
N ASP A 749 -4.89 36.34 15.48
CA ASP A 749 -4.50 36.36 14.07
C ASP A 749 -3.07 35.81 13.86
N ASN A 750 -2.16 35.95 14.84
CA ASN A 750 -0.80 35.37 14.78
C ASN A 750 -0.82 33.83 14.76
N ALA A 751 -1.89 33.19 15.22
CA ALA A 751 -2.08 31.74 15.12
C ALA A 751 -2.59 31.29 13.73
N ASN A 752 -2.94 32.21 12.83
CA ASN A 752 -3.39 31.90 11.48
C ASN A 752 -2.29 31.20 10.71
N LEU A 753 -2.69 30.32 9.81
CA LEU A 753 -1.73 29.54 9.03
C LEU A 753 -2.20 29.38 7.58
N ASN A 754 -1.34 29.73 6.67
CA ASN A 754 -1.45 29.48 5.23
C ASN A 754 -0.35 28.54 4.78
N TYR A 755 -0.66 27.27 4.58
CA TYR A 755 0.29 26.24 4.19
C TYR A 755 0.09 25.81 2.75
N ASN A 756 1.19 25.75 1.99
CA ASN A 756 1.20 25.28 0.61
C ASN A 756 2.25 24.19 0.40
N ALA A 757 1.88 23.16 -0.35
CA ALA A 757 2.80 22.19 -0.92
C ALA A 757 2.51 22.05 -2.41
N PHE A 758 3.38 22.62 -3.24
CA PHE A 758 3.33 22.48 -4.69
C PHE A 758 4.43 21.52 -5.14
N THR A 759 4.07 20.48 -5.87
CA THR A 759 5.01 19.46 -6.35
C THR A 759 4.77 19.18 -7.83
N LEU A 760 5.86 19.12 -8.59
CA LEU A 760 5.87 18.67 -9.97
C LEU A 760 6.82 17.49 -10.09
N TYR A 761 6.33 16.43 -10.69
CA TYR A 761 7.09 15.21 -10.98
C TYR A 761 6.94 14.90 -12.47
N PHE A 762 8.04 14.85 -13.19
CA PHE A 762 8.12 14.45 -14.58
C PHE A 762 9.11 13.30 -14.68
N GLN A 763 8.70 12.18 -15.31
CA GLN A 763 9.53 11.00 -15.48
C GLN A 763 9.46 10.53 -16.93
N TYR A 764 10.62 10.36 -17.55
CA TYR A 764 10.79 9.51 -18.73
C TYR A 764 11.36 8.17 -18.28
N LEU A 765 10.73 7.07 -18.70
CA LEU A 765 11.13 5.71 -18.34
C LEU A 765 11.22 4.85 -19.59
N TRP A 766 12.32 4.13 -19.73
CA TRP A 766 12.58 3.21 -20.85
C TRP A 766 13.16 1.89 -20.34
N HIS A 767 12.35 0.83 -20.38
CA HIS A 767 12.76 -0.55 -20.14
C HIS A 767 13.40 -1.11 -21.42
N PHE A 768 14.70 -0.93 -21.61
CA PHE A 768 15.38 -1.34 -22.84
C PHE A 768 15.65 -2.84 -22.92
N ALA A 769 15.67 -3.56 -21.76
CA ALA A 769 15.72 -5.02 -21.65
C ALA A 769 14.98 -5.46 -20.38
N PRO A 770 14.60 -6.75 -20.24
CA PRO A 770 13.99 -7.25 -19.00
C PRO A 770 14.87 -6.94 -17.78
N GLY A 771 14.29 -6.32 -16.73
CA GLY A 771 14.99 -5.90 -15.52
C GLY A 771 16.01 -4.75 -15.71
N SER A 772 16.11 -4.14 -16.91
CA SER A 772 17.05 -3.06 -17.22
C SER A 772 16.33 -1.82 -17.68
N GLU A 773 16.67 -0.65 -17.10
CA GLU A 773 15.95 0.58 -17.37
C GLU A 773 16.86 1.82 -17.41
N LEU A 774 16.40 2.82 -18.14
CA LEU A 774 16.86 4.19 -18.08
C LEU A 774 15.71 5.08 -17.60
N SER A 775 15.93 5.79 -16.51
CA SER A 775 15.00 6.75 -15.95
C SER A 775 15.58 8.15 -15.92
N VAL A 776 14.80 9.12 -16.41
CA VAL A 776 15.12 10.56 -16.29
C VAL A 776 13.99 11.20 -15.52
N VAL A 777 14.29 11.82 -14.38
CA VAL A 777 13.31 12.44 -13.50
C VAL A 777 13.63 13.91 -13.29
N TRP A 778 12.62 14.76 -13.40
CA TRP A 778 12.64 16.14 -12.95
C TRP A 778 11.60 16.34 -11.86
N LYS A 779 12.05 16.85 -10.71
CA LYS A 779 11.23 17.24 -9.57
C LYS A 779 11.34 18.75 -9.34
N ASN A 780 10.22 19.37 -9.02
CA ASN A 780 10.15 20.74 -8.53
C ASN A 780 9.23 20.79 -7.32
N ASN A 781 9.74 21.26 -6.20
CA ASN A 781 9.00 21.30 -4.93
C ASN A 781 9.05 22.71 -4.36
N ILE A 782 7.88 23.18 -3.89
CA ILE A 782 7.72 24.45 -3.21
C ILE A 782 6.88 24.18 -1.95
N TYR A 783 7.44 24.50 -0.80
CA TYR A 783 6.75 24.41 0.48
C TYR A 783 6.76 25.79 1.13
N THR A 784 5.58 26.31 1.47
CA THR A 784 5.46 27.62 2.12
C THR A 784 4.52 27.56 3.30
N SER A 785 4.84 28.34 4.31
CA SER A 785 4.01 28.57 5.49
C SER A 785 4.06 30.06 5.83
N SER A 786 2.90 30.66 6.11
CA SER A 786 2.78 32.06 6.51
C SER A 786 1.53 32.28 7.35
N GLU A 787 1.47 33.32 8.15
CA GLU A 787 0.30 33.73 8.92
C GLU A 787 -0.74 34.43 8.01
N GLU A 788 -0.31 35.11 6.96
CA GLU A 788 -1.19 35.83 6.03
C GLU A 788 -1.93 34.86 5.10
N ILE A 789 -3.26 34.93 5.12
CA ILE A 789 -4.14 34.11 4.27
C ILE A 789 -4.54 34.91 3.05
N PRO A 790 -4.10 34.54 1.83
CA PRO A 790 -4.47 35.23 0.61
C PRO A 790 -5.96 35.18 0.30
N ALA A 791 -6.49 36.24 -0.31
CA ALA A 791 -7.92 36.40 -0.58
C ALA A 791 -8.49 35.43 -1.62
N GLY A 792 -7.71 34.57 -2.26
CA GLY A 792 -8.20 33.62 -3.25
C GLY A 792 -7.14 32.67 -3.78
N TYR A 793 -7.60 31.61 -4.43
CA TYR A 793 -6.74 30.53 -4.93
C TYR A 793 -5.63 31.02 -5.87
N PHE A 794 -5.95 31.84 -6.87
CA PHE A 794 -4.97 32.29 -7.86
C PHE A 794 -3.94 33.24 -7.27
N ASN A 795 -4.31 34.10 -6.31
CA ASN A 795 -3.35 34.93 -5.60
C ASN A 795 -2.41 34.09 -4.76
N ASN A 796 -2.94 33.08 -4.05
CA ASN A 796 -2.13 32.13 -3.28
C ASN A 796 -1.20 31.32 -4.17
N LEU A 797 -1.68 30.85 -5.33
CA LEU A 797 -0.87 30.09 -6.28
C LEU A 797 0.28 30.94 -6.84
N ASP A 798 0.02 32.21 -7.18
CA ASP A 798 1.04 33.15 -7.67
C ASP A 798 2.12 33.41 -6.63
N GLN A 799 1.73 33.64 -5.37
CA GLN A 799 2.65 33.78 -4.25
C GLN A 799 3.47 32.50 -4.03
N THR A 800 2.83 31.32 -4.10
CA THR A 800 3.50 30.02 -3.97
C THR A 800 4.54 29.83 -5.07
N LEU A 801 4.18 30.05 -6.34
CA LEU A 801 5.08 29.90 -7.48
C LEU A 801 6.23 30.92 -7.47
N SER A 802 6.05 32.07 -6.82
CA SER A 802 7.07 33.11 -6.67
C SER A 802 8.02 32.83 -5.51
N SER A 803 7.72 31.82 -4.67
CA SER A 803 8.52 31.45 -3.51
C SER A 803 9.75 30.62 -3.90
N SER A 804 10.61 30.37 -2.93
CA SER A 804 11.83 29.57 -3.12
C SER A 804 11.49 28.13 -3.53
N GLN A 805 12.16 27.63 -4.58
CA GLN A 805 11.89 26.35 -5.21
C GLN A 805 13.08 25.41 -5.08
N ILE A 806 12.81 24.14 -4.86
CA ILE A 806 13.78 23.05 -4.91
C ILE A 806 13.61 22.33 -6.25
N ASN A 807 14.64 22.38 -7.10
CA ASN A 807 14.66 21.66 -8.36
C ASN A 807 15.70 20.55 -8.33
N SER A 808 15.31 19.35 -8.78
CA SER A 808 16.21 18.21 -8.94
C SER A 808 15.99 17.56 -10.29
N ILE A 809 17.06 17.42 -11.07
CA ILE A 809 17.05 16.65 -12.32
C ILE A 809 18.00 15.47 -12.11
N SER A 810 17.52 14.27 -12.38
CA SER A 810 18.31 13.05 -12.21
C SER A 810 18.20 12.11 -13.40
N VAL A 811 19.29 11.41 -13.66
CA VAL A 811 19.35 10.32 -14.63
C VAL A 811 19.85 9.09 -13.91
N LYS A 812 19.12 7.99 -14.01
CA LYS A 812 19.48 6.69 -13.43
C LYS A 812 19.48 5.63 -14.50
N PHE A 813 20.55 4.87 -14.55
CA PHE A 813 20.71 3.72 -15.41
C PHE A 813 20.83 2.47 -14.55
N ILE A 814 19.97 1.49 -14.78
CA ILE A 814 19.96 0.19 -14.12
C ILE A 814 20.18 -0.89 -15.17
N TYR A 815 21.05 -1.84 -14.90
CA TYR A 815 21.34 -2.95 -15.79
C TYR A 815 21.21 -4.29 -15.07
N TYR A 816 20.30 -5.15 -15.52
CA TYR A 816 20.12 -6.49 -14.98
C TYR A 816 21.07 -7.47 -15.62
N LEU A 817 21.84 -8.18 -14.80
CA LEU A 817 22.79 -9.21 -15.21
C LEU A 817 22.40 -10.53 -14.57
N ASP A 818 21.91 -11.45 -15.36
CA ASP A 818 21.68 -12.84 -14.95
C ASP A 818 22.93 -13.70 -15.18
N TYR A 819 23.26 -14.56 -14.23
CA TYR A 819 24.45 -15.45 -14.32
C TYR A 819 24.41 -16.35 -15.56
N GLN A 820 23.25 -16.83 -15.98
CA GLN A 820 23.07 -17.64 -17.17
C GLN A 820 23.42 -16.88 -18.43
N GLN A 821 22.88 -15.67 -18.58
CA GLN A 821 23.16 -14.79 -19.72
C GLN A 821 24.65 -14.45 -19.79
N MET A 822 25.31 -14.20 -18.65
CA MET A 822 26.73 -13.97 -18.61
C MET A 822 27.53 -15.19 -19.06
N LYS A 823 27.13 -16.41 -18.64
CA LYS A 823 27.77 -17.65 -19.01
C LYS A 823 27.66 -17.93 -20.53
N GLU A 824 26.51 -17.67 -21.11
CA GLU A 824 26.25 -17.81 -22.54
C GLU A 824 27.02 -16.74 -23.35
N GLY A 825 27.02 -15.48 -22.89
CA GLY A 825 27.70 -14.36 -23.55
C GLY A 825 29.22 -14.44 -23.52
N PHE A 826 29.82 -15.06 -22.50
CA PHE A 826 31.29 -15.29 -22.40
C PHE A 826 31.76 -16.60 -23.02
N GLY A 827 30.89 -17.37 -23.67
CA GLY A 827 31.31 -18.56 -24.43
C GLY A 827 31.90 -19.70 -23.59
N VAL A 828 31.62 -19.75 -22.32
CA VAL A 828 32.09 -20.81 -21.40
C VAL A 828 31.18 -22.03 -21.60
N TYR A 829 31.29 -22.68 -22.73
CA TYR A 829 30.77 -24.04 -22.90
C TYR A 829 31.75 -25.01 -22.20
N ARG A 830 31.25 -25.76 -21.22
CA ARG A 830 31.84 -27.01 -20.76
C ARG A 830 31.02 -28.19 -21.27
#